data_98636b97b55e6c96269edc6c96a8d50c
#
_entry.id   98636b97b55e6c96269edc6c96a8d50c
#
_cell.length_a   1.000
_cell.length_b   1.000
_cell.length_c   1.000
_cell.angle_alpha   90.00
_cell.angle_beta   90.00
_cell.angle_gamma   90.00
#
_symmetry.space_group_name_H-M   'P 1'
#
loop_
_entity.id
_entity.type
_entity.pdbx_description
1 polymer ?
#
loop_
_entity_poly.entity_id
_entity_poly.type
_entity_poly.pdbx_seq_one_letter_code
_entity_poly.pdbx_strand_id
1 'polypeptide(L)'
;MPASRHGRHHRHRGRGSDAPGLGLGSVLTVVAMAAPLSAQLVMLVAMLAERRWMFAAMVAPGLVGCAASMALAAIPSLRRATDGTATGEAHASPRRAAGRVPAACMTDPSSAGREDGPDATGHSARPHDPARDFADGPCPPWETLSGIDPSRDRRCWQRIVRRWLEPPDTAALIGTAASEPFALDLVAQGPHALVAGTTGSGKSVLLQTWCMALACANPPDRLQFVFLDFKGGAAFSELERLPHTVGCVCDLDLAHARRALDALEHEITRRERLVAARHAADVRQLADPPARMVIMVDEFHALRDQLPDSVDRLVRVAALGRSLGMHLVACTQNPLGQVSADMKANIAVNVCLRVRDPMQSRELLGSPLAASISPAVPGAAYCHDGMDMTALRCAAARDLTALADAVVTAHRFCATPAPPPLFNAPLPRVAPRPGVGPVASRDAIPFAMGDTGVALREETIALSRGNIAIIGQRGRGKTTLLDLFAESIRVLPGIRLQRTRGSGQGTDARPDTRMGPVPHRDGTDPPPGPGLVWLVDDADPLLDPLCPDPLAATLREAMADPAVTVIIAVETSRHLRVPEHCAARIVFPTGERTTDMMNGIPAPLLDRMPPADADIPGRAVLIERGRATPVQCFLQIRG
;
A
#
# COMPACT_ATOMS: atom_id res chain seq x y z
N MET A 1 33.64 -6.60 -67.71
CA MET A 1 34.88 -6.90 -68.53
C MET A 1 35.82 -5.72 -68.43
N PRO A 2 37.13 -5.93 -68.40
CA PRO A 2 37.88 -7.10 -67.88
C PRO A 2 38.98 -6.69 -66.86
N ALA A 3 39.40 -7.64 -66.11
CA ALA A 3 40.68 -8.36 -66.06
C ALA A 3 41.77 -7.70 -65.19
N SER A 4 42.15 -8.39 -64.15
CA SER A 4 43.18 -9.38 -63.95
C SER A 4 44.64 -8.87 -63.85
N ARG A 5 45.31 -9.22 -62.79
CA ARG A 5 46.56 -10.04 -62.67
C ARG A 5 47.41 -9.60 -61.46
N HIS A 6 47.61 -10.51 -60.53
CA HIS A 6 48.88 -11.26 -60.26
C HIS A 6 50.10 -10.45 -59.90
N GLY A 7 50.74 -10.76 -58.77
CA GLY A 7 52.12 -10.52 -58.47
C GLY A 7 52.52 -10.97 -57.04
N ARG A 8 53.27 -12.03 -57.04
CA ARG A 8 53.93 -12.78 -55.91
C ARG A 8 55.20 -12.07 -55.39
N HIS A 9 55.54 -12.44 -54.13
CA HIS A 9 56.88 -12.55 -53.50
C HIS A 9 57.51 -11.29 -52.91
N HIS A 10 57.89 -11.26 -51.65
CA HIS A 10 59.14 -11.79 -51.08
C HIS A 10 59.19 -11.59 -49.54
N ARG A 11 59.78 -12.54 -48.85
CA ARG A 11 60.19 -12.51 -47.44
C ARG A 11 61.26 -11.46 -47.19
N HIS A 12 61.22 -10.75 -46.07
CA HIS A 12 62.44 -10.39 -45.35
C HIS A 12 62.17 -10.35 -43.82
N ARG A 13 63.04 -11.09 -43.12
CA ARG A 13 63.21 -11.09 -41.68
C ARG A 13 63.80 -9.73 -41.23
N GLY A 14 63.23 -9.08 -40.23
CA GLY A 14 63.85 -8.01 -39.51
C GLY A 14 63.53 -8.16 -38.02
N ARG A 15 64.55 -8.48 -37.21
CA ARG A 15 64.51 -8.38 -35.76
C ARG A 15 64.42 -6.88 -35.38
N GLY A 16 63.41 -6.51 -34.62
CA GLY A 16 63.28 -5.18 -33.97
C GLY A 16 62.83 -5.39 -32.55
N SER A 17 63.57 -4.82 -31.64
CA SER A 17 63.43 -4.79 -30.19
C SER A 17 62.07 -4.24 -29.74
N ASP A 18 61.29 -5.05 -29.04
CA ASP A 18 60.05 -4.64 -28.37
C ASP A 18 60.36 -3.98 -27.04
N ALA A 19 60.18 -2.65 -26.98
CA ALA A 19 59.91 -1.93 -25.73
C ALA A 19 58.44 -2.14 -25.35
N PRO A 20 58.06 -2.41 -24.08
CA PRO A 20 56.68 -2.64 -23.70
C PRO A 20 55.90 -1.32 -23.72
N GLY A 21 55.20 -1.07 -24.82
CA GLY A 21 54.20 -0.01 -24.91
C GLY A 21 52.99 -0.37 -24.02
N LEU A 22 52.68 0.49 -23.08
CA LEU A 22 51.45 0.45 -22.29
C LEU A 22 50.25 0.42 -23.26
N GLY A 23 49.55 -0.71 -23.35
CA GLY A 23 48.40 -0.85 -24.22
C GLY A 23 47.29 0.11 -23.86
N LEU A 24 46.60 0.66 -24.86
CA LEU A 24 45.52 1.63 -24.72
C LEU A 24 44.48 1.21 -23.66
N GLY A 25 44.25 -0.09 -23.43
CA GLY A 25 43.39 -0.66 -22.42
C GLY A 25 43.84 -0.43 -20.98
N SER A 26 45.16 -0.47 -20.74
CA SER A 26 45.69 -0.21 -19.38
C SER A 26 45.62 1.27 -19.02
N VAL A 27 45.81 2.18 -20.00
CA VAL A 27 45.66 3.62 -19.78
C VAL A 27 44.21 4.00 -19.49
N LEU A 28 43.24 3.43 -20.23
CA LEU A 28 41.82 3.64 -19.99
C LEU A 28 41.35 3.11 -18.61
N THR A 29 41.89 1.99 -18.16
CA THR A 29 41.57 1.42 -16.85
C THR A 29 42.12 2.31 -15.72
N VAL A 30 43.31 2.84 -15.86
CA VAL A 30 43.89 3.76 -14.87
C VAL A 30 43.15 5.10 -14.81
N VAL A 31 42.72 5.63 -15.94
CA VAL A 31 41.92 6.87 -16.01
C VAL A 31 40.55 6.66 -15.41
N ALA A 32 39.88 5.50 -15.69
CA ALA A 32 38.56 5.18 -15.13
C ALA A 32 38.60 4.99 -13.60
N MET A 33 39.70 4.51 -13.04
CA MET A 33 39.88 4.38 -11.59
C MET A 33 40.34 5.67 -10.90
N ALA A 34 41.01 6.59 -11.62
CA ALA A 34 41.46 7.84 -11.06
C ALA A 34 40.35 8.90 -10.90
N ALA A 35 39.30 8.84 -11.74
CA ALA A 35 38.20 9.80 -11.71
C ALA A 35 37.38 9.77 -10.39
N PRO A 36 36.94 8.61 -9.84
CA PRO A 36 36.26 8.58 -8.56
C PRO A 36 37.13 8.98 -7.39
N LEU A 37 38.44 8.71 -7.43
CA LEU A 37 39.36 9.09 -6.38
C LEU A 37 39.54 10.61 -6.32
N SER A 38 39.67 11.27 -7.47
CA SER A 38 39.78 12.72 -7.55
C SER A 38 38.51 13.42 -7.07
N ALA A 39 37.34 12.92 -7.42
CA ALA A 39 36.05 13.44 -6.98
C ALA A 39 35.88 13.35 -5.44
N GLN A 40 36.23 12.20 -4.85
CA GLN A 40 36.19 12.03 -3.41
C GLN A 40 37.18 12.90 -2.66
N LEU A 41 38.39 13.12 -3.22
CA LEU A 41 39.39 14.00 -2.64
C LEU A 41 38.91 15.45 -2.62
N VAL A 42 38.33 15.92 -3.73
CA VAL A 42 37.79 17.30 -3.82
C VAL A 42 36.64 17.48 -2.82
N MET A 43 35.76 16.47 -2.68
CA MET A 43 34.66 16.51 -1.72
C MET A 43 35.18 16.54 -0.27
N LEU A 44 36.20 15.74 0.04
CA LEU A 44 36.80 15.72 1.37
C LEU A 44 37.45 17.10 1.71
N VAL A 45 38.20 17.69 0.76
CA VAL A 45 38.82 19.00 0.94
C VAL A 45 37.77 20.09 1.13
N ALA A 46 36.69 20.08 0.34
CA ALA A 46 35.59 21.03 0.50
C ALA A 46 34.91 20.92 1.88
N MET A 47 34.65 19.69 2.36
CA MET A 47 34.06 19.47 3.67
C MET A 47 34.98 19.87 4.83
N LEU A 48 36.28 19.68 4.68
CA LEU A 48 37.27 20.14 5.66
C LEU A 48 37.37 21.70 5.68
N ALA A 49 37.29 22.33 4.52
CA ALA A 49 37.27 23.79 4.40
C ALA A 49 36.03 24.41 5.06
N GLU A 50 34.88 23.75 4.95
CA GLU A 50 33.62 24.16 5.58
C GLU A 50 33.51 23.74 7.08
N ARG A 51 34.56 23.14 7.66
CA ARG A 51 34.62 22.63 9.04
C ARG A 51 33.54 21.59 9.40
N ARG A 52 33.05 20.83 8.41
CA ARG A 52 32.05 19.76 8.59
C ARG A 52 32.75 18.44 8.92
N TRP A 53 33.36 18.34 10.08
CA TRP A 53 34.19 17.20 10.49
C TRP A 53 33.48 15.84 10.48
N MET A 54 32.20 15.80 10.84
CA MET A 54 31.42 14.55 10.84
C MET A 54 31.24 13.97 9.41
N PHE A 55 30.98 14.82 8.42
CA PHE A 55 30.84 14.37 7.04
C PHE A 55 32.19 14.03 6.40
N ALA A 56 33.24 14.73 6.75
CA ALA A 56 34.60 14.40 6.31
C ALA A 56 35.03 13.01 6.80
N ALA A 57 34.67 12.63 8.04
CA ALA A 57 34.94 11.31 8.60
C ALA A 57 34.20 10.17 7.88
N MET A 58 33.03 10.44 7.30
CA MET A 58 32.30 9.44 6.49
C MET A 58 32.91 9.21 5.09
N VAL A 59 33.54 10.23 4.51
CA VAL A 59 34.16 10.14 3.16
C VAL A 59 35.56 9.51 3.21
N ALA A 60 36.31 9.71 4.31
CA ALA A 60 37.66 9.24 4.48
C ALA A 60 37.86 7.71 4.25
N PRO A 61 37.01 6.78 4.76
CA PRO A 61 37.17 5.36 4.50
C PRO A 61 37.00 4.98 3.03
N GLY A 62 36.11 5.64 2.30
CA GLY A 62 35.92 5.43 0.86
C GLY A 62 37.15 5.82 0.04
N LEU A 63 37.79 6.92 0.41
CA LEU A 63 39.02 7.39 -0.22
C LEU A 63 40.20 6.45 0.00
N VAL A 64 40.34 5.90 1.22
CA VAL A 64 41.34 4.89 1.56
C VAL A 64 41.09 3.57 0.77
N GLY A 65 39.83 3.13 0.64
CA GLY A 65 39.46 1.96 -0.15
C GLY A 65 39.79 2.12 -1.64
N CYS A 66 39.48 3.28 -2.24
CA CYS A 66 39.83 3.57 -3.63
C CYS A 66 41.33 3.66 -3.85
N ALA A 67 42.10 4.26 -2.93
CA ALA A 67 43.54 4.33 -2.99
C ALA A 67 44.20 2.94 -2.87
N ALA A 68 43.72 2.10 -1.97
CA ALA A 68 44.18 0.70 -1.81
C ALA A 68 43.91 -0.13 -3.08
N SER A 69 42.77 0.02 -3.69
CA SER A 69 42.41 -0.67 -4.95
C SER A 69 43.31 -0.25 -6.11
N MET A 70 43.66 1.04 -6.21
CA MET A 70 44.62 1.52 -7.20
C MET A 70 46.03 1.02 -6.95
N ALA A 71 46.50 1.00 -5.69
CA ALA A 71 47.82 0.48 -5.34
C ALA A 71 47.92 -1.02 -5.70
N LEU A 72 46.90 -1.82 -5.41
CA LEU A 72 46.83 -3.24 -5.82
C LEU A 72 46.81 -3.44 -7.32
N ALA A 73 46.21 -2.53 -8.09
CA ALA A 73 46.20 -2.58 -9.55
C ALA A 73 47.56 -2.18 -10.18
N ALA A 74 48.34 -1.38 -9.47
CA ALA A 74 49.63 -0.86 -9.96
C ALA A 74 50.82 -1.81 -9.70
N ILE A 75 50.71 -2.81 -8.83
CA ILE A 75 51.79 -3.73 -8.47
C ILE A 75 51.61 -5.08 -9.23
N PRO A 76 52.38 -5.31 -10.32
CA PRO A 76 52.23 -6.54 -11.15
C PRO A 76 52.60 -7.84 -10.41
N SER A 77 53.37 -7.75 -9.32
CA SER A 77 53.81 -8.88 -8.49
C SER A 77 52.71 -9.45 -7.59
N LEU A 78 51.72 -8.64 -7.19
CA LEU A 78 50.58 -9.13 -6.39
C LEU A 78 49.48 -9.82 -7.20
N ARG A 79 49.35 -9.52 -8.50
CA ARG A 79 48.42 -10.22 -9.39
C ARG A 79 48.79 -11.70 -9.60
N ARG A 80 50.07 -12.08 -9.52
CA ARG A 80 50.51 -13.50 -9.63
C ARG A 80 50.24 -14.29 -8.32
N ALA A 81 50.08 -13.64 -7.20
CA ALA A 81 49.81 -14.31 -5.93
C ALA A 81 48.29 -14.62 -5.73
N THR A 82 47.39 -13.88 -6.40
CA THR A 82 45.94 -14.11 -6.34
C THR A 82 45.44 -15.09 -7.39
N ASP A 83 46.14 -15.26 -8.52
CA ASP A 83 45.81 -16.25 -9.55
C ASP A 83 46.40 -17.62 -9.29
N GLY A 84 47.25 -17.81 -8.25
CA GLY A 84 47.96 -19.05 -7.91
C GLY A 84 47.27 -19.96 -6.91
N THR A 85 46.06 -19.64 -6.41
CA THR A 85 45.39 -20.46 -5.38
C THR A 85 44.18 -21.26 -5.88
N ALA A 86 44.06 -21.51 -7.18
CA ALA A 86 42.98 -22.28 -7.75
C ALA A 86 43.47 -23.47 -8.60
N THR A 87 44.50 -24.20 -8.18
CA THR A 87 44.79 -25.55 -8.71
C THR A 87 45.62 -26.40 -7.75
N GLY A 88 45.04 -27.55 -7.36
CA GLY A 88 45.75 -28.70 -6.77
C GLY A 88 45.80 -28.68 -5.24
N GLU A 89 45.39 -29.63 -4.51
CA GLU A 89 45.55 -31.05 -4.55
C GLU A 89 44.67 -31.72 -3.45
N ALA A 90 44.26 -32.91 -3.78
CA ALA A 90 43.64 -33.88 -2.88
C ALA A 90 44.63 -34.34 -1.81
N HIS A 91 44.14 -34.57 -0.58
CA HIS A 91 44.36 -35.82 0.16
C HIS A 91 43.76 -35.81 1.59
N ALA A 92 43.14 -36.95 1.89
CA ALA A 92 43.06 -37.65 3.20
C ALA A 92 41.98 -37.22 4.22
N SER A 93 41.01 -38.11 4.30
CA SER A 93 40.15 -38.37 5.48
C SER A 93 40.97 -38.79 6.71
N PRO A 94 40.41 -38.76 7.92
CA PRO A 94 39.90 -40.00 8.50
C PRO A 94 38.57 -39.93 9.29
N ARG A 95 37.77 -40.94 9.03
CA ARG A 95 36.89 -41.82 9.83
C ARG A 95 36.62 -41.52 11.34
N ARG A 96 35.34 -41.63 11.72
CA ARG A 96 34.65 -42.49 12.72
C ARG A 96 33.42 -41.77 13.23
N ALA A 97 32.29 -42.37 13.56
CA ALA A 97 31.72 -43.69 13.74
C ALA A 97 30.20 -43.52 13.85
N ALA A 98 29.41 -44.26 13.20
CA ALA A 98 28.68 -45.46 13.60
C ALA A 98 27.40 -45.22 14.45
N GLY A 99 26.27 -45.63 13.89
CA GLY A 99 24.99 -45.87 14.59
C GLY A 99 24.03 -46.60 13.66
N ARG A 100 23.89 -47.89 13.88
CA ARG A 100 23.15 -48.94 13.13
C ARG A 100 21.64 -48.93 13.40
N VAL A 101 20.77 -49.04 12.36
CA VAL A 101 19.97 -50.21 11.82
C VAL A 101 18.87 -50.79 12.73
N PRO A 102 17.71 -51.37 12.31
CA PRO A 102 17.71 -52.52 11.37
C PRO A 102 16.61 -52.56 10.29
N ALA A 103 16.92 -53.45 9.33
CA ALA A 103 16.11 -53.93 8.22
C ALA A 103 15.23 -55.16 8.57
N ALA A 104 14.29 -55.48 7.70
CA ALA A 104 13.80 -56.78 7.26
C ALA A 104 12.61 -56.55 6.33
N CYS A 105 12.33 -57.22 5.24
CA CYS A 105 12.51 -58.56 4.82
C CYS A 105 12.28 -58.66 3.30
N MET A 106 13.14 -59.27 2.56
CA MET A 106 13.14 -60.38 1.62
C MET A 106 11.82 -60.72 0.90
N THR A 107 11.82 -60.79 -0.45
CA THR A 107 11.88 -62.08 -1.21
C THR A 107 12.10 -61.83 -2.69
N ASP A 108 13.14 -62.49 -3.24
CA ASP A 108 13.38 -62.88 -4.63
C ASP A 108 12.81 -64.34 -4.86
N PRO A 109 12.86 -64.99 -6.05
CA PRO A 109 13.58 -64.75 -7.29
C PRO A 109 12.93 -65.28 -8.60
N SER A 110 13.72 -65.13 -9.71
CA SER A 110 13.80 -65.95 -10.95
C SER A 110 12.89 -65.51 -12.10
N SER A 111 13.32 -65.41 -13.34
CA SER A 111 14.30 -66.19 -14.11
C SER A 111 14.63 -65.57 -15.48
N ALA A 112 15.88 -65.75 -15.87
CA ALA A 112 16.38 -66.09 -17.18
C ALA A 112 16.17 -65.18 -18.41
N GLY A 113 17.24 -64.53 -18.90
CA GLY A 113 18.05 -64.99 -20.03
C GLY A 113 17.92 -64.17 -21.29
N ARG A 114 18.93 -63.38 -21.65
CA ARG A 114 19.75 -63.50 -22.85
C ARG A 114 20.66 -62.32 -23.08
N GLU A 115 21.88 -62.63 -23.34
CA GLU A 115 22.99 -61.79 -23.78
C GLU A 115 22.67 -61.15 -25.12
N ASP A 116 23.10 -59.91 -25.34
CA ASP A 116 23.91 -59.52 -26.51
C ASP A 116 24.56 -58.14 -26.31
N GLY A 117 25.71 -57.99 -26.76
CA GLY A 117 26.85 -57.15 -26.54
C GLY A 117 26.72 -55.61 -26.78
N PRO A 118 27.84 -54.85 -26.71
CA PRO A 118 27.89 -53.47 -26.26
C PRO A 118 27.77 -52.45 -27.40
N ASP A 119 26.91 -51.49 -27.28
CA ASP A 119 27.00 -50.23 -28.02
C ASP A 119 27.18 -49.05 -27.09
N ALA A 120 28.41 -48.57 -27.12
CA ALA A 120 28.79 -47.29 -26.50
C ALA A 120 28.19 -46.13 -27.28
N THR A 121 27.05 -45.59 -26.80
CA THR A 121 26.59 -44.26 -27.22
C THR A 121 26.52 -43.36 -26.01
N GLY A 122 27.46 -42.41 -25.97
CA GLY A 122 27.54 -41.35 -25.00
C GLY A 122 26.19 -40.66 -24.85
N HIS A 123 25.66 -40.66 -23.64
CA HIS A 123 24.56 -39.77 -23.25
C HIS A 123 25.13 -38.35 -23.23
N SER A 124 25.18 -37.72 -24.42
CA SER A 124 25.16 -36.27 -24.54
C SER A 124 23.89 -35.81 -23.85
N ALA A 125 24.01 -35.16 -22.71
CA ALA A 125 22.91 -34.43 -22.06
C ALA A 125 22.33 -33.49 -23.13
N ARG A 126 21.16 -33.86 -23.69
CA ARG A 126 20.45 -32.98 -24.61
C ARG A 126 20.19 -31.68 -23.90
N PRO A 127 20.43 -30.51 -24.53
CA PRO A 127 20.09 -29.24 -23.94
C PRO A 127 18.62 -29.27 -23.49
N HIS A 128 18.34 -28.86 -22.27
CA HIS A 128 17.01 -28.74 -21.71
C HIS A 128 16.19 -27.85 -22.67
N ASP A 129 15.19 -28.41 -23.32
CA ASP A 129 14.31 -27.69 -24.25
C ASP A 129 13.10 -27.16 -23.45
N PRO A 130 13.09 -25.86 -23.11
CA PRO A 130 12.00 -25.28 -22.32
C PRO A 130 10.63 -25.42 -23.00
N ALA A 131 10.57 -25.61 -24.31
CA ALA A 131 9.33 -25.85 -25.03
C ALA A 131 8.68 -27.20 -24.65
N ARG A 132 9.46 -28.17 -24.16
CA ARG A 132 8.96 -29.49 -23.73
C ARG A 132 8.33 -29.45 -22.34
N ASP A 133 8.72 -28.51 -21.48
CA ASP A 133 8.17 -28.37 -20.13
C ASP A 133 6.68 -28.01 -20.13
N PHE A 134 6.21 -27.40 -21.22
CA PHE A 134 4.84 -26.96 -21.38
C PHE A 134 4.09 -27.68 -22.51
N ALA A 135 4.63 -28.83 -23.01
CA ALA A 135 4.13 -29.50 -24.22
C ALA A 135 2.79 -30.24 -24.03
N ASP A 136 2.33 -30.44 -22.81
CA ASP A 136 1.17 -31.29 -22.50
C ASP A 136 -0.20 -30.56 -22.59
N GLY A 137 -0.33 -29.62 -23.51
CA GLY A 137 -1.62 -29.00 -23.82
C GLY A 137 -1.98 -27.81 -22.91
N PRO A 138 -3.13 -27.19 -23.12
CA PRO A 138 -3.60 -26.08 -22.31
C PRO A 138 -4.02 -26.56 -20.92
N CYS A 139 -3.69 -25.78 -19.85
CA CYS A 139 -4.18 -26.03 -18.52
C CYS A 139 -5.72 -26.04 -18.52
N PRO A 140 -6.34 -26.99 -17.84
CA PRO A 140 -7.79 -26.96 -17.63
C PRO A 140 -8.24 -25.66 -16.97
N PRO A 141 -9.45 -25.16 -17.25
CA PRO A 141 -10.00 -24.01 -16.52
C PRO A 141 -10.00 -24.26 -15.02
N TRP A 142 -9.83 -23.18 -14.26
CA TRP A 142 -9.80 -23.28 -12.80
C TRP A 142 -11.06 -23.92 -12.23
N GLU A 143 -12.23 -23.65 -12.81
CA GLU A 143 -13.52 -24.24 -12.43
C GLU A 143 -13.50 -25.78 -12.52
N THR A 144 -12.82 -26.31 -13.53
CA THR A 144 -12.66 -27.77 -13.69
C THR A 144 -11.71 -28.36 -12.65
N LEU A 145 -10.59 -27.67 -12.38
CA LEU A 145 -9.60 -28.13 -11.39
C LEU A 145 -10.15 -28.06 -9.96
N SER A 146 -10.84 -26.97 -9.64
CA SER A 146 -11.39 -26.73 -8.30
C SER A 146 -12.67 -27.50 -8.03
N GLY A 147 -13.38 -27.92 -9.08
CA GLY A 147 -14.73 -28.49 -8.99
C GLY A 147 -15.80 -27.46 -8.63
N ILE A 148 -15.49 -26.15 -8.65
CA ILE A 148 -16.45 -25.05 -8.42
C ILE A 148 -16.73 -24.40 -9.77
N ASP A 149 -17.87 -24.77 -10.39
CA ASP A 149 -18.23 -24.29 -11.72
C ASP A 149 -19.66 -23.73 -11.73
N PRO A 150 -19.82 -22.40 -11.63
CA PRO A 150 -21.14 -21.77 -11.64
C PRO A 150 -21.93 -21.99 -12.94
N SER A 151 -21.24 -22.23 -14.06
CA SER A 151 -21.88 -22.46 -15.35
C SER A 151 -22.57 -23.84 -15.43
N ARG A 152 -22.03 -24.83 -14.72
CA ARG A 152 -22.56 -26.19 -14.67
C ARG A 152 -23.45 -26.46 -13.47
N ASP A 153 -23.15 -25.81 -12.33
CA ASP A 153 -23.88 -26.02 -11.08
C ASP A 153 -24.16 -24.65 -10.41
N ARG A 154 -25.40 -24.17 -10.54
CA ARG A 154 -25.86 -22.95 -9.86
C ARG A 154 -25.79 -23.03 -8.33
N ARG A 155 -25.63 -24.21 -7.75
CA ARG A 155 -25.49 -24.43 -6.30
C ARG A 155 -24.02 -24.64 -5.89
N CYS A 156 -23.06 -24.33 -6.77
CA CYS A 156 -21.63 -24.46 -6.48
C CYS A 156 -21.19 -23.67 -5.22
N TRP A 157 -21.93 -22.61 -4.82
CA TRP A 157 -21.74 -21.89 -3.57
C TRP A 157 -21.85 -22.79 -2.33
N GLN A 158 -22.61 -23.88 -2.38
CA GLN A 158 -22.70 -24.85 -1.26
C GLN A 158 -21.37 -25.59 -1.04
N ARG A 159 -20.58 -25.79 -2.11
CA ARG A 159 -19.23 -26.35 -2.01
C ARG A 159 -18.27 -25.37 -1.35
N ILE A 160 -18.45 -24.06 -1.63
CA ILE A 160 -17.68 -23.00 -0.97
C ILE A 160 -18.00 -22.99 0.52
N VAL A 161 -19.29 -23.00 0.91
CA VAL A 161 -19.69 -23.07 2.33
C VAL A 161 -19.09 -24.29 3.01
N ARG A 162 -19.12 -25.46 2.36
CA ARG A 162 -18.55 -26.68 2.93
C ARG A 162 -17.05 -26.53 3.20
N ARG A 163 -16.29 -25.97 2.26
CA ARG A 163 -14.86 -25.68 2.45
C ARG A 163 -14.61 -24.69 3.58
N TRP A 164 -15.47 -23.69 3.75
CA TRP A 164 -15.36 -22.71 4.83
C TRP A 164 -15.59 -23.29 6.23
N LEU A 165 -16.27 -24.43 6.31
CA LEU A 165 -16.47 -25.17 7.56
C LEU A 165 -15.27 -26.08 7.90
N GLU A 166 -14.39 -26.34 6.95
CA GLU A 166 -13.15 -27.08 7.15
C GLU A 166 -12.07 -26.20 7.81
N PRO A 167 -10.96 -26.78 8.32
CA PRO A 167 -9.81 -25.99 8.77
C PRO A 167 -9.32 -25.05 7.66
N PRO A 168 -8.79 -23.87 8.00
CA PRO A 168 -8.31 -22.90 7.00
C PRO A 168 -7.27 -23.51 6.09
N ASP A 169 -7.51 -23.47 4.77
CA ASP A 169 -6.57 -23.90 3.75
C ASP A 169 -5.87 -22.66 3.15
N THR A 170 -4.56 -22.61 3.29
CA THR A 170 -3.73 -21.51 2.77
C THR A 170 -3.14 -21.83 1.40
N ALA A 171 -3.31 -23.07 0.94
CA ALA A 171 -2.88 -23.50 -0.37
C ALA A 171 -3.90 -23.06 -1.45
N ALA A 172 -3.44 -22.23 -2.35
CA ALA A 172 -4.24 -21.78 -3.50
C ALA A 172 -3.94 -22.66 -4.72
N LEU A 173 -4.94 -23.36 -5.20
CA LEU A 173 -4.86 -24.10 -6.47
C LEU A 173 -4.78 -23.09 -7.63
N ILE A 174 -3.60 -22.94 -8.23
CA ILE A 174 -3.34 -21.92 -9.26
C ILE A 174 -3.07 -22.50 -10.66
N GLY A 175 -3.00 -23.82 -10.80
CA GLY A 175 -2.73 -24.42 -12.10
C GLY A 175 -2.33 -25.89 -12.02
N THR A 176 -1.50 -26.31 -12.97
CA THR A 176 -0.96 -27.67 -13.04
C THR A 176 0.57 -27.63 -13.25
N ALA A 177 1.27 -28.61 -12.67
CA ALA A 177 2.68 -28.89 -12.91
C ALA A 177 2.80 -30.35 -13.33
N ALA A 178 3.46 -30.64 -14.44
CA ALA A 178 3.55 -32.00 -15.00
C ALA A 178 2.18 -32.72 -15.02
N SER A 179 1.11 -31.99 -15.42
CA SER A 179 -0.28 -32.47 -15.50
C SER A 179 -0.99 -32.73 -14.16
N GLU A 180 -0.30 -32.61 -13.03
CA GLU A 180 -0.90 -32.71 -11.69
C GLU A 180 -1.33 -31.33 -11.18
N PRO A 181 -2.39 -31.24 -10.35
CA PRO A 181 -2.78 -29.98 -9.74
C PRO A 181 -1.65 -29.33 -8.95
N PHE A 182 -1.39 -28.04 -9.20
CA PHE A 182 -0.37 -27.28 -8.50
C PHE A 182 -1.05 -26.23 -7.60
N ALA A 183 -0.77 -26.33 -6.31
CA ALA A 183 -1.21 -25.38 -5.30
C ALA A 183 -0.01 -24.65 -4.70
N LEU A 184 -0.17 -23.36 -4.43
CA LEU A 184 0.83 -22.51 -3.81
C LEU A 184 0.35 -22.05 -2.44
N ASP A 185 1.15 -22.35 -1.41
CA ASP A 185 0.86 -22.01 -0.02
C ASP A 185 1.85 -20.97 0.53
N LEU A 186 1.36 -19.75 0.72
CA LEU A 186 2.15 -18.65 1.29
C LEU A 186 2.58 -18.87 2.75
N VAL A 187 1.97 -19.81 3.46
CA VAL A 187 2.35 -20.12 4.84
C VAL A 187 3.44 -21.18 4.90
N ALA A 188 3.35 -22.21 4.04
CA ALA A 188 4.28 -23.33 4.01
C ALA A 188 5.54 -23.03 3.18
N GLN A 189 5.37 -22.51 1.94
CA GLN A 189 6.47 -22.28 1.00
C GLN A 189 7.17 -20.94 1.20
N GLY A 190 6.46 -19.93 1.73
CA GLY A 190 7.06 -18.65 2.04
C GLY A 190 6.01 -17.55 2.24
N PRO A 191 6.26 -16.62 3.18
CA PRO A 191 5.22 -15.67 3.60
C PRO A 191 4.84 -14.67 2.50
N HIS A 192 5.70 -14.47 1.51
CA HIS A 192 5.54 -13.45 0.48
C HIS A 192 5.93 -14.01 -0.88
N ALA A 193 5.33 -13.44 -1.93
CA ALA A 193 5.59 -13.83 -3.30
C ALA A 193 5.92 -12.62 -4.19
N LEU A 194 6.79 -12.85 -5.17
CA LEU A 194 7.08 -11.92 -6.24
C LEU A 194 6.64 -12.53 -7.57
N VAL A 195 5.82 -11.81 -8.31
CA VAL A 195 5.28 -12.25 -9.59
C VAL A 195 5.76 -11.33 -10.71
N ALA A 196 6.41 -11.89 -11.72
CA ALA A 196 6.81 -11.12 -12.89
C ALA A 196 6.23 -11.68 -14.18
N GLY A 197 6.02 -10.80 -15.14
CA GLY A 197 5.57 -11.17 -16.47
C GLY A 197 5.18 -9.97 -17.31
N THR A 198 5.52 -10.02 -18.60
CA THR A 198 5.17 -8.96 -19.55
C THR A 198 3.67 -8.91 -19.82
N THR A 199 3.22 -7.80 -20.41
CA THR A 199 1.84 -7.68 -20.89
C THR A 199 1.48 -8.84 -21.80
N GLY A 200 0.32 -9.46 -21.58
CA GLY A 200 -0.15 -10.64 -22.33
C GLY A 200 0.45 -11.97 -21.88
N SER A 201 1.30 -12.01 -20.85
CA SER A 201 1.83 -13.29 -20.31
C SER A 201 0.82 -14.07 -19.47
N GLY A 202 -0.27 -13.45 -19.03
CA GLY A 202 -1.28 -14.04 -18.14
C GLY A 202 -1.15 -13.64 -16.68
N LYS A 203 -0.28 -12.67 -16.33
CA LYS A 203 -0.03 -12.22 -14.95
C LYS A 203 -1.31 -11.85 -14.20
N SER A 204 -2.12 -10.94 -14.73
CA SER A 204 -3.37 -10.50 -14.06
C SER A 204 -4.38 -11.64 -13.91
N VAL A 205 -4.47 -12.55 -14.88
CA VAL A 205 -5.32 -13.74 -14.80
C VAL A 205 -4.86 -14.68 -13.67
N LEU A 206 -3.55 -14.88 -13.53
CA LEU A 206 -2.99 -15.65 -12.41
C LEU A 206 -3.35 -15.04 -11.07
N LEU A 207 -3.20 -13.71 -10.91
CA LEU A 207 -3.54 -13.01 -9.64
C LEU A 207 -5.03 -13.14 -9.31
N GLN A 208 -5.90 -12.96 -10.30
CA GLN A 208 -7.35 -13.12 -10.15
C GLN A 208 -7.71 -14.55 -9.73
N THR A 209 -7.13 -15.54 -10.41
CA THR A 209 -7.36 -16.96 -10.08
C THR A 209 -6.84 -17.30 -8.69
N TRP A 210 -5.68 -16.77 -8.31
CA TRP A 210 -5.10 -16.97 -6.98
C TRP A 210 -6.00 -16.43 -5.87
N CYS A 211 -6.45 -15.19 -5.99
CA CYS A 211 -7.38 -14.59 -5.03
C CYS A 211 -8.70 -15.36 -4.96
N MET A 212 -9.24 -15.76 -6.11
CA MET A 212 -10.49 -16.54 -6.16
C MET A 212 -10.33 -17.92 -5.50
N ALA A 213 -9.20 -18.60 -5.74
CA ALA A 213 -8.91 -19.88 -5.10
C ALA A 213 -8.88 -19.76 -3.57
N LEU A 214 -8.20 -18.73 -3.04
CA LEU A 214 -8.14 -18.43 -1.61
C LEU A 214 -9.51 -18.06 -1.04
N ALA A 215 -10.30 -17.23 -1.74
CA ALA A 215 -11.64 -16.83 -1.31
C ALA A 215 -12.65 -18.00 -1.28
N CYS A 216 -12.52 -18.93 -2.23
CA CYS A 216 -13.36 -20.13 -2.23
C CYS A 216 -12.96 -21.14 -1.14
N ALA A 217 -11.72 -21.09 -0.64
CA ALA A 217 -11.22 -21.98 0.40
C ALA A 217 -11.44 -21.46 1.82
N ASN A 218 -11.50 -20.14 2.01
CA ASN A 218 -11.55 -19.51 3.34
C ASN A 218 -12.66 -18.49 3.44
N PRO A 219 -13.37 -18.38 4.57
CA PRO A 219 -14.35 -17.32 4.81
C PRO A 219 -13.67 -15.97 5.12
N PRO A 220 -14.40 -14.83 4.99
CA PRO A 220 -13.84 -13.49 5.14
C PRO A 220 -13.40 -13.11 6.56
N ASP A 221 -13.86 -13.82 7.57
CA ASP A 221 -13.39 -13.70 8.96
C ASP A 221 -12.04 -14.39 9.20
N ARG A 222 -11.57 -15.24 8.27
CA ARG A 222 -10.28 -15.94 8.34
C ARG A 222 -9.26 -15.45 7.32
N LEU A 223 -9.72 -14.88 6.20
CA LEU A 223 -8.86 -14.38 5.13
C LEU A 223 -9.41 -13.08 4.55
N GLN A 224 -8.55 -12.09 4.37
CA GLN A 224 -8.89 -10.77 3.86
C GLN A 224 -7.91 -10.34 2.77
N PHE A 225 -8.40 -9.52 1.84
CA PHE A 225 -7.59 -8.95 0.75
C PHE A 225 -7.47 -7.44 0.87
N VAL A 226 -6.29 -6.95 0.51
CA VAL A 226 -6.02 -5.55 0.18
C VAL A 226 -5.45 -5.51 -1.22
N PHE A 227 -6.08 -4.76 -2.12
CA PHE A 227 -5.65 -4.59 -3.51
C PHE A 227 -5.07 -3.21 -3.73
N LEU A 228 -3.87 -3.16 -4.32
CA LEU A 228 -3.17 -1.94 -4.71
C LEU A 228 -2.81 -2.06 -6.20
N ASP A 229 -3.61 -1.45 -7.09
CA ASP A 229 -3.41 -1.47 -8.55
C ASP A 229 -3.09 -0.06 -9.06
N PHE A 230 -1.84 0.13 -9.45
CA PHE A 230 -1.34 1.42 -9.96
C PHE A 230 -1.31 1.49 -11.49
N LYS A 231 -2.02 0.59 -12.18
CA LYS A 231 -2.03 0.52 -13.65
C LYS A 231 -3.39 0.83 -14.28
N GLY A 232 -4.37 1.25 -13.49
CA GLY A 232 -5.69 1.62 -14.00
C GLY A 232 -6.84 0.70 -13.61
N GLY A 233 -6.69 -0.05 -12.52
CA GLY A 233 -7.80 -0.67 -11.80
C GLY A 233 -8.45 -1.90 -12.42
N ALA A 234 -8.04 -2.34 -13.60
CA ALA A 234 -8.72 -3.42 -14.31
C ALA A 234 -8.43 -4.82 -13.76
N ALA A 235 -7.30 -4.98 -13.03
CA ALA A 235 -6.88 -6.30 -12.57
C ALA A 235 -7.76 -6.86 -11.44
N PHE A 236 -8.28 -6.01 -10.56
CA PHE A 236 -8.97 -6.44 -9.33
C PHE A 236 -10.43 -5.98 -9.22
N SER A 237 -11.01 -5.34 -10.25
CA SER A 237 -12.37 -4.76 -10.22
C SER A 237 -13.45 -5.76 -9.80
N GLU A 238 -13.41 -7.00 -10.33
CA GLU A 238 -14.37 -8.04 -9.94
C GLU A 238 -14.12 -8.59 -8.53
N LEU A 239 -12.87 -8.54 -8.06
CA LEU A 239 -12.48 -9.01 -6.73
C LEU A 239 -12.83 -8.00 -5.63
N GLU A 240 -13.02 -6.73 -5.97
CA GLU A 240 -13.48 -5.71 -5.04
C GLU A 240 -14.85 -6.04 -4.44
N ARG A 241 -15.69 -6.76 -5.19
CA ARG A 241 -17.02 -7.20 -4.76
C ARG A 241 -17.01 -8.33 -3.71
N LEU A 242 -15.87 -8.99 -3.52
CA LEU A 242 -15.74 -10.09 -2.56
C LEU A 242 -15.89 -9.57 -1.12
N PRO A 243 -16.62 -10.31 -0.26
CA PRO A 243 -16.73 -9.96 1.16
C PRO A 243 -15.40 -10.03 1.92
N HIS A 244 -14.36 -10.59 1.30
CA HIS A 244 -12.99 -10.66 1.80
C HIS A 244 -12.22 -9.36 1.60
N THR A 245 -12.67 -8.49 0.69
CA THR A 245 -11.93 -7.26 0.33
C THR A 245 -12.16 -6.19 1.38
N VAL A 246 -11.10 -5.88 2.13
CA VAL A 246 -11.12 -4.87 3.19
C VAL A 246 -10.49 -3.54 2.75
N GLY A 247 -9.90 -3.49 1.57
CA GLY A 247 -9.36 -2.26 0.98
C GLY A 247 -8.97 -2.46 -0.47
N CYS A 248 -9.27 -1.46 -1.30
CA CYS A 248 -8.92 -1.45 -2.72
C CYS A 248 -8.52 -0.05 -3.16
N VAL A 249 -7.36 0.07 -3.80
CA VAL A 249 -6.88 1.25 -4.50
C VAL A 249 -6.71 0.86 -5.95
N CYS A 250 -7.66 1.25 -6.80
CA CYS A 250 -7.70 0.92 -8.22
C CYS A 250 -7.55 2.16 -9.11
N ASP A 251 -7.16 3.28 -8.53
CA ASP A 251 -6.94 4.56 -9.20
C ASP A 251 -5.51 5.05 -8.99
N LEU A 252 -5.12 6.06 -9.76
CA LEU A 252 -3.84 6.73 -9.64
C LEU A 252 -3.86 7.83 -8.57
N ASP A 253 -4.81 7.80 -7.63
CA ASP A 253 -4.90 8.77 -6.55
C ASP A 253 -3.83 8.47 -5.49
N LEU A 254 -2.80 9.29 -5.48
CA LEU A 254 -1.69 9.18 -4.52
C LEU A 254 -2.13 9.39 -3.07
N ALA A 255 -3.19 10.17 -2.82
CA ALA A 255 -3.72 10.35 -1.48
C ALA A 255 -4.37 9.04 -0.99
N HIS A 256 -5.09 8.35 -1.86
CA HIS A 256 -5.67 7.05 -1.56
C HIS A 256 -4.59 5.98 -1.33
N ALA A 257 -3.53 5.97 -2.17
CA ALA A 257 -2.40 5.06 -2.00
C ALA A 257 -1.66 5.28 -0.66
N ARG A 258 -1.36 6.53 -0.29
CA ARG A 258 -0.75 6.85 1.01
C ARG A 258 -1.62 6.37 2.16
N ARG A 259 -2.93 6.59 2.07
CA ARG A 259 -3.91 6.18 3.06
C ARG A 259 -3.93 4.65 3.25
N ALA A 260 -3.89 3.90 2.16
CA ALA A 260 -3.79 2.44 2.20
C ALA A 260 -2.50 1.97 2.91
N LEU A 261 -1.36 2.59 2.59
CA LEU A 261 -0.09 2.28 3.25
C LEU A 261 -0.12 2.65 4.74
N ASP A 262 -0.69 3.81 5.12
CA ASP A 262 -0.87 4.20 6.52
C ASP A 262 -1.74 3.18 7.28
N ALA A 263 -2.81 2.70 6.65
CA ALA A 263 -3.68 1.68 7.23
C ALA A 263 -2.97 0.34 7.44
N LEU A 264 -2.13 -0.08 6.49
CA LEU A 264 -1.32 -1.30 6.62
C LEU A 264 -0.31 -1.18 7.78
N GLU A 265 0.34 -0.04 7.98
CA GLU A 265 1.23 0.19 9.12
C GLU A 265 0.50 0.19 10.46
N HIS A 266 -0.68 0.80 10.51
CA HIS A 266 -1.53 0.75 11.70
C HIS A 266 -1.96 -0.70 12.02
N GLU A 267 -2.27 -1.50 11.00
CA GLU A 267 -2.64 -2.90 11.16
C GLU A 267 -1.45 -3.76 11.65
N ILE A 268 -0.23 -3.54 11.14
CA ILE A 268 0.99 -4.14 11.68
C ILE A 268 1.09 -3.84 13.17
N THR A 269 1.05 -2.56 13.53
CA THR A 269 1.17 -2.11 14.93
C THR A 269 0.06 -2.69 15.82
N ARG A 270 -1.17 -2.79 15.30
CA ARG A 270 -2.29 -3.42 16.01
C ARG A 270 -2.02 -4.89 16.29
N ARG A 271 -1.54 -5.64 15.28
CA ARG A 271 -1.21 -7.07 15.41
C ARG A 271 -0.01 -7.31 16.33
N GLU A 272 1.03 -6.48 16.24
CA GLU A 272 2.17 -6.53 17.19
C GLU A 272 1.70 -6.38 18.63
N ARG A 273 0.81 -5.41 18.90
CA ARG A 273 0.23 -5.23 20.25
C ARG A 273 -0.59 -6.43 20.71
N LEU A 274 -1.36 -7.05 19.79
CA LEU A 274 -2.14 -8.26 20.11
C LEU A 274 -1.23 -9.43 20.51
N VAL A 275 -0.15 -9.66 19.76
CA VAL A 275 0.83 -10.71 20.03
C VAL A 275 1.55 -10.44 21.34
N ALA A 276 2.03 -9.20 21.54
CA ALA A 276 2.72 -8.80 22.77
C ALA A 276 1.82 -8.91 24.01
N ALA A 277 0.56 -8.49 23.94
CA ALA A 277 -0.40 -8.56 25.04
C ALA A 277 -0.73 -10.00 25.47
N ARG A 278 -0.50 -10.98 24.63
CA ARG A 278 -0.73 -12.41 24.90
C ARG A 278 0.56 -13.20 25.08
N HIS A 279 1.73 -12.51 25.11
CA HIS A 279 3.07 -13.12 25.19
C HIS A 279 3.29 -14.22 24.14
N ALA A 280 2.68 -14.07 22.95
CA ALA A 280 2.81 -14.98 21.82
C ALA A 280 3.97 -14.52 20.91
N ALA A 281 4.54 -15.42 20.14
CA ALA A 281 5.55 -15.11 19.13
C ALA A 281 4.93 -14.91 17.72
N ASP A 282 3.70 -15.39 17.52
CA ASP A 282 3.02 -15.44 16.23
C ASP A 282 1.50 -15.37 16.44
N VAL A 283 0.78 -14.72 15.54
CA VAL A 283 -0.70 -14.61 15.61
C VAL A 283 -1.39 -15.97 15.61
N ARG A 284 -0.78 -17.01 15.05
CA ARG A 284 -1.32 -18.39 15.04
C ARG A 284 -1.39 -19.03 16.44
N GLN A 285 -0.67 -18.48 17.40
CA GLN A 285 -0.69 -18.94 18.80
C GLN A 285 -1.82 -18.30 19.62
N LEU A 286 -2.52 -17.33 19.03
CA LEU A 286 -3.64 -16.67 19.68
C LEU A 286 -4.87 -17.59 19.64
N ALA A 287 -5.68 -17.56 20.70
CA ALA A 287 -6.94 -18.32 20.75
C ALA A 287 -7.95 -17.82 19.69
N ASP A 288 -7.94 -16.53 19.41
CA ASP A 288 -8.73 -15.88 18.37
C ASP A 288 -7.76 -15.06 17.47
N PRO A 289 -7.15 -15.70 16.48
CA PRO A 289 -6.20 -15.03 15.61
C PRO A 289 -6.93 -14.07 14.66
N PRO A 290 -6.34 -12.90 14.37
CA PRO A 290 -6.89 -12.02 13.33
C PRO A 290 -6.88 -12.72 11.98
N ALA A 291 -7.84 -12.37 11.12
CA ALA A 291 -7.89 -12.88 9.75
C ALA A 291 -6.54 -12.70 9.05
N ARG A 292 -6.09 -13.71 8.30
CA ARG A 292 -4.91 -13.55 7.44
C ARG A 292 -5.19 -12.48 6.40
N MET A 293 -4.18 -11.67 6.12
CA MET A 293 -4.31 -10.58 5.15
C MET A 293 -3.36 -10.82 3.98
N VAL A 294 -3.91 -10.88 2.78
CA VAL A 294 -3.14 -10.98 1.54
C VAL A 294 -3.18 -9.63 0.83
N ILE A 295 -2.01 -9.02 0.71
CA ILE A 295 -1.82 -7.71 0.10
C ILE A 295 -1.30 -7.93 -1.32
N MET A 296 -2.13 -7.66 -2.32
CA MET A 296 -1.80 -7.78 -3.73
C MET A 296 -1.42 -6.41 -4.28
N VAL A 297 -0.18 -6.28 -4.76
CA VAL A 297 0.31 -5.03 -5.38
C VAL A 297 0.58 -5.30 -6.85
N ASP A 298 -0.26 -4.80 -7.75
CA ASP A 298 0.02 -4.86 -9.19
C ASP A 298 0.82 -3.63 -9.61
N GLU A 299 1.92 -3.87 -10.35
CA GLU A 299 2.86 -2.87 -10.85
C GLU A 299 3.49 -2.00 -9.73
N PHE A 300 4.10 -2.66 -8.75
CA PHE A 300 4.73 -1.97 -7.62
C PHE A 300 5.81 -0.95 -8.04
N HIS A 301 6.33 -1.04 -9.25
CA HIS A 301 7.25 -0.06 -9.82
C HIS A 301 6.59 1.32 -9.98
N ALA A 302 5.36 1.37 -10.50
CA ALA A 302 4.63 2.62 -10.64
C ALA A 302 4.39 3.30 -9.28
N LEU A 303 4.15 2.50 -8.23
CA LEU A 303 4.04 3.00 -6.86
C LEU A 303 5.35 3.64 -6.38
N ARG A 304 6.49 2.98 -6.62
CA ARG A 304 7.81 3.48 -6.22
C ARG A 304 8.15 4.82 -6.88
N ASP A 305 7.86 4.96 -8.15
CA ASP A 305 8.18 6.19 -8.90
C ASP A 305 7.37 7.39 -8.41
N GLN A 306 6.14 7.16 -7.97
CA GLN A 306 5.24 8.20 -7.49
C GLN A 306 5.32 8.42 -5.98
N LEU A 307 5.64 7.41 -5.21
CA LEU A 307 5.78 7.41 -3.75
C LEU A 307 7.05 6.66 -3.35
N PRO A 308 8.23 7.30 -3.38
CA PRO A 308 9.51 6.63 -3.08
C PRO A 308 9.53 5.90 -1.73
N ASP A 309 8.92 6.46 -0.70
CA ASP A 309 8.85 5.88 0.66
C ASP A 309 7.96 4.62 0.73
N SER A 310 7.16 4.36 -0.31
CA SER A 310 6.23 3.22 -0.33
C SER A 310 6.94 1.87 -0.34
N VAL A 311 8.10 1.80 -0.97
CA VAL A 311 8.90 0.55 -1.03
C VAL A 311 9.36 0.15 0.36
N ASP A 312 9.90 1.09 1.13
CA ASP A 312 10.37 0.82 2.50
C ASP A 312 9.22 0.36 3.40
N ARG A 313 8.04 0.92 3.20
CA ARG A 313 6.82 0.53 3.90
C ARG A 313 6.37 -0.88 3.53
N LEU A 314 6.40 -1.26 2.25
CA LEU A 314 6.10 -2.62 1.80
C LEU A 314 7.17 -3.63 2.24
N VAL A 315 8.46 -3.23 2.25
CA VAL A 315 9.55 -4.05 2.82
C VAL A 315 9.30 -4.33 4.30
N ARG A 316 8.81 -3.34 5.05
CA ARG A 316 8.44 -3.53 6.45
C ARG A 316 7.28 -4.54 6.60
N VAL A 317 6.27 -4.48 5.74
CA VAL A 317 5.22 -5.51 5.67
C VAL A 317 5.82 -6.88 5.41
N ALA A 318 6.78 -6.98 4.48
CA ALA A 318 7.44 -8.24 4.16
C ALA A 318 8.35 -8.76 5.31
N ALA A 319 8.99 -7.88 6.07
CA ALA A 319 9.84 -8.27 7.19
C ALA A 319 9.05 -8.78 8.41
N LEU A 320 7.93 -8.15 8.73
CA LEU A 320 7.14 -8.43 9.93
C LEU A 320 5.92 -9.32 9.67
N GLY A 321 5.43 -9.35 8.42
CA GLY A 321 4.16 -9.96 8.04
C GLY A 321 4.05 -11.44 8.37
N ARG A 322 5.14 -12.21 8.29
CA ARG A 322 5.14 -13.65 8.55
C ARG A 322 4.51 -14.02 9.90
N SER A 323 5.00 -13.42 10.98
CA SER A 323 4.52 -13.66 12.34
C SER A 323 3.17 -13.00 12.63
N LEU A 324 2.78 -12.02 11.83
CA LEU A 324 1.55 -11.26 11.98
C LEU A 324 0.41 -11.75 11.07
N GLY A 325 0.64 -12.80 10.25
CA GLY A 325 -0.35 -13.32 9.30
C GLY A 325 -0.69 -12.33 8.18
N MET A 326 0.29 -11.52 7.74
CA MET A 326 0.17 -10.59 6.63
C MET A 326 1.11 -11.03 5.51
N HIS A 327 0.58 -11.24 4.32
CA HIS A 327 1.28 -11.80 3.17
C HIS A 327 1.29 -10.81 2.03
N LEU A 328 2.46 -10.50 1.49
CA LEU A 328 2.65 -9.60 0.35
C LEU A 328 2.83 -10.40 -0.93
N VAL A 329 2.05 -10.10 -1.95
CA VAL A 329 2.25 -10.56 -3.33
C VAL A 329 2.52 -9.33 -4.18
N ALA A 330 3.80 -9.08 -4.48
CA ALA A 330 4.23 -7.94 -5.28
C ALA A 330 4.40 -8.35 -6.75
N CYS A 331 3.84 -7.56 -7.66
CA CYS A 331 3.87 -7.86 -9.09
C CYS A 331 4.55 -6.77 -9.88
N THR A 332 5.29 -7.17 -10.92
CA THR A 332 5.95 -6.23 -11.84
C THR A 332 6.02 -6.77 -13.27
N GLN A 333 6.10 -5.89 -14.24
CA GLN A 333 6.38 -6.23 -15.63
C GLN A 333 7.88 -6.24 -15.93
N ASN A 334 8.65 -5.49 -15.16
CA ASN A 334 10.10 -5.41 -15.30
C ASN A 334 10.79 -5.57 -13.94
N PRO A 335 11.29 -6.77 -13.60
CA PRO A 335 11.95 -7.01 -12.33
C PRO A 335 13.35 -6.41 -12.22
N LEU A 336 14.01 -6.06 -13.34
CA LEU A 336 15.42 -5.60 -13.35
C LEU A 336 15.60 -4.33 -12.53
N GLY A 337 16.46 -4.41 -11.49
CA GLY A 337 16.81 -3.29 -10.63
C GLY A 337 15.62 -2.73 -9.81
N GLN A 338 14.47 -3.44 -9.82
CA GLN A 338 13.26 -3.01 -9.15
C GLN A 338 13.13 -3.62 -7.75
N VAL A 339 13.65 -4.83 -7.59
CA VAL A 339 13.56 -5.60 -6.35
C VAL A 339 14.81 -5.35 -5.53
N SER A 340 14.66 -4.67 -4.38
CA SER A 340 15.77 -4.42 -3.46
C SER A 340 16.31 -5.73 -2.86
N ALA A 341 17.54 -5.70 -2.36
CA ALA A 341 18.13 -6.85 -1.66
C ALA A 341 17.29 -7.27 -0.44
N ASP A 342 16.73 -6.27 0.27
CA ASP A 342 15.88 -6.50 1.43
C ASP A 342 14.54 -7.16 1.06
N MET A 343 13.94 -6.78 -0.07
CA MET A 343 12.75 -7.48 -0.59
C MET A 343 13.08 -8.93 -0.91
N LYS A 344 14.20 -9.20 -1.61
CA LYS A 344 14.62 -10.57 -1.97
C LYS A 344 14.88 -11.42 -0.74
N ALA A 345 15.46 -10.84 0.32
CA ALA A 345 15.74 -11.56 1.56
C ALA A 345 14.45 -12.02 2.29
N ASN A 346 13.34 -11.31 2.08
CA ASN A 346 12.07 -11.59 2.75
C ASN A 346 11.06 -12.34 1.86
N ILE A 347 11.27 -12.39 0.55
CA ILE A 347 10.36 -13.03 -0.41
C ILE A 347 10.98 -14.34 -0.91
N ALA A 348 10.43 -15.47 -0.48
CA ALA A 348 10.91 -16.79 -0.88
C ALA A 348 10.31 -17.28 -2.20
N VAL A 349 9.02 -17.01 -2.43
CA VAL A 349 8.30 -17.50 -3.59
C VAL A 349 8.41 -16.53 -4.76
N ASN A 350 8.94 -17.01 -5.88
CA ASN A 350 9.11 -16.24 -7.11
C ASN A 350 8.37 -16.93 -8.27
N VAL A 351 7.38 -16.28 -8.85
CA VAL A 351 6.64 -16.79 -10.02
C VAL A 351 6.95 -15.91 -11.22
N CYS A 352 7.59 -16.47 -12.22
CA CYS A 352 7.98 -15.76 -13.43
C CYS A 352 7.25 -16.33 -14.65
N LEU A 353 6.27 -15.60 -15.14
CA LEU A 353 5.66 -15.83 -16.44
C LEU A 353 6.63 -15.34 -17.53
N ARG A 354 6.21 -15.39 -18.79
CA ARG A 354 7.05 -14.94 -19.89
C ARG A 354 7.57 -13.51 -19.67
N VAL A 355 8.87 -13.35 -19.75
CA VAL A 355 9.58 -12.06 -19.78
C VAL A 355 10.32 -11.90 -21.12
N ARG A 356 10.77 -10.68 -21.44
CA ARG A 356 11.43 -10.41 -22.74
C ARG A 356 12.93 -10.70 -22.72
N ASP A 357 13.56 -10.47 -21.59
CA ASP A 357 14.99 -10.49 -21.43
C ASP A 357 15.41 -11.64 -20.48
N PRO A 358 16.39 -12.47 -20.86
CA PRO A 358 16.99 -13.47 -19.98
C PRO A 358 17.48 -12.92 -18.63
N MET A 359 17.92 -11.65 -18.58
CA MET A 359 18.34 -11.00 -17.33
C MET A 359 17.17 -10.79 -16.39
N GLN A 360 15.97 -10.44 -16.90
CA GLN A 360 14.75 -10.35 -16.12
C GLN A 360 14.38 -11.68 -15.45
N SER A 361 14.53 -12.77 -16.19
CA SER A 361 14.30 -14.12 -15.66
C SER A 361 15.33 -14.50 -14.58
N ARG A 362 16.63 -14.21 -14.83
CA ARG A 362 17.70 -14.50 -13.85
C ARG A 362 17.56 -13.69 -12.57
N GLU A 363 17.05 -12.48 -12.66
CA GLU A 363 16.82 -11.61 -11.49
C GLU A 363 15.86 -12.24 -10.48
N LEU A 364 14.83 -12.95 -10.96
CA LEU A 364 13.83 -13.61 -10.10
C LEU A 364 14.15 -15.07 -9.81
N LEU A 365 14.52 -15.82 -10.85
CA LEU A 365 14.60 -17.27 -10.80
C LEU A 365 16.05 -17.79 -10.69
N GLY A 366 17.05 -16.91 -10.81
CA GLY A 366 18.43 -17.36 -10.99
C GLY A 366 18.71 -18.04 -12.36
N SER A 367 17.68 -18.21 -13.21
CA SER A 367 17.71 -18.95 -14.47
C SER A 367 17.08 -18.12 -15.62
N PRO A 368 17.55 -18.28 -16.89
CA PRO A 368 17.00 -17.55 -18.03
C PRO A 368 15.70 -18.15 -18.58
N LEU A 369 15.17 -19.22 -18.01
CA LEU A 369 14.11 -20.08 -18.58
C LEU A 369 12.82 -19.32 -18.92
N ALA A 370 12.37 -18.38 -18.10
CA ALA A 370 11.14 -17.66 -18.35
C ALA A 370 11.18 -16.76 -19.60
N ALA A 371 12.37 -16.37 -20.05
CA ALA A 371 12.53 -15.62 -21.31
C ALA A 371 12.33 -16.51 -22.56
N SER A 372 12.46 -17.83 -22.43
CA SER A 372 12.24 -18.77 -23.53
C SER A 372 10.79 -19.22 -23.67
N ILE A 373 9.89 -18.82 -22.75
CA ILE A 373 8.46 -19.13 -22.85
C ILE A 373 7.89 -18.47 -24.11
N SER A 374 7.22 -19.28 -24.95
CA SER A 374 6.60 -18.80 -26.19
C SER A 374 5.46 -17.80 -25.90
N PRO A 375 5.37 -16.70 -26.66
CA PRO A 375 4.22 -15.79 -26.57
C PRO A 375 2.87 -16.45 -26.86
N ALA A 376 2.87 -17.57 -27.60
CA ALA A 376 1.67 -18.33 -27.92
C ALA A 376 1.10 -19.13 -26.74
N VAL A 377 1.81 -19.16 -25.61
CA VAL A 377 1.46 -19.97 -24.45
C VAL A 377 1.27 -19.06 -23.21
N PRO A 378 0.23 -18.19 -23.18
CA PRO A 378 -0.04 -17.38 -21.99
C PRO A 378 -0.37 -18.28 -20.80
N GLY A 379 0.05 -17.87 -19.60
CA GLY A 379 -0.13 -18.65 -18.37
C GLY A 379 0.94 -19.72 -18.14
N ALA A 380 1.92 -19.90 -19.05
CA ALA A 380 3.13 -20.67 -18.74
C ALA A 380 4.03 -19.87 -17.80
N ALA A 381 4.55 -20.49 -16.77
CA ALA A 381 5.39 -19.86 -15.77
C ALA A 381 6.37 -20.84 -15.14
N TYR A 382 7.41 -20.31 -14.52
CA TYR A 382 8.26 -21.03 -13.58
C TYR A 382 8.04 -20.48 -12.18
N CYS A 383 7.89 -21.37 -11.21
CA CYS A 383 7.83 -21.05 -9.79
C CYS A 383 9.11 -21.54 -9.12
N HIS A 384 9.77 -20.65 -8.38
CA HIS A 384 10.89 -20.97 -7.51
C HIS A 384 10.48 -20.66 -6.08
N ASP A 385 10.47 -21.65 -5.19
CA ASP A 385 10.01 -21.53 -3.80
C ASP A 385 11.15 -21.36 -2.78
N GLY A 386 12.34 -21.04 -3.27
CA GLY A 386 13.55 -20.93 -2.46
C GLY A 386 14.41 -22.18 -2.47
N MET A 387 13.86 -23.34 -2.87
CA MET A 387 14.58 -24.62 -2.99
C MET A 387 14.51 -25.18 -4.41
N ASP A 388 13.32 -25.38 -4.92
CA ASP A 388 13.05 -26.03 -6.19
C ASP A 388 12.45 -25.08 -7.23
N MET A 389 12.73 -25.38 -8.50
CA MET A 389 12.13 -24.70 -9.63
C MET A 389 11.13 -25.61 -10.32
N THR A 390 9.88 -25.20 -10.36
CA THR A 390 8.77 -25.95 -10.96
C THR A 390 8.25 -25.22 -12.19
N ALA A 391 8.16 -25.91 -13.32
CA ALA A 391 7.44 -25.45 -14.49
C ALA A 391 5.93 -25.65 -14.27
N LEU A 392 5.13 -24.60 -14.45
CA LEU A 392 3.70 -24.68 -14.21
C LEU A 392 2.88 -24.03 -15.33
N ARG A 393 1.67 -24.52 -15.50
CA ARG A 393 0.62 -23.94 -16.34
C ARG A 393 -0.42 -23.31 -15.43
N CYS A 394 -0.48 -21.99 -15.42
CA CYS A 394 -1.47 -21.26 -14.63
C CYS A 394 -2.87 -21.49 -15.18
N ALA A 395 -3.79 -21.86 -14.32
CA ALA A 395 -5.21 -21.96 -14.65
C ALA A 395 -5.84 -20.57 -14.76
N ALA A 396 -6.85 -20.46 -15.62
CA ALA A 396 -7.66 -19.26 -15.73
C ALA A 396 -9.06 -19.49 -15.16
N ALA A 397 -9.50 -18.66 -14.25
CA ALA A 397 -10.93 -18.55 -13.90
C ALA A 397 -11.64 -17.88 -15.09
N ARG A 398 -12.55 -18.60 -15.74
CA ARG A 398 -13.21 -18.15 -16.99
C ARG A 398 -14.32 -17.14 -16.73
N ASP A 399 -15.10 -17.39 -15.68
CA ASP A 399 -16.21 -16.51 -15.28
C ASP A 399 -16.00 -16.02 -13.85
N LEU A 400 -15.12 -15.02 -13.76
CA LEU A 400 -14.75 -14.42 -12.47
C LEU A 400 -15.96 -13.78 -11.78
N THR A 401 -16.87 -13.17 -12.55
CA THR A 401 -18.09 -12.54 -12.05
C THR A 401 -19.02 -13.58 -11.40
N ALA A 402 -19.29 -14.68 -12.10
CA ALA A 402 -20.15 -15.73 -11.55
C ALA A 402 -19.52 -16.43 -10.33
N LEU A 403 -18.19 -16.60 -10.30
CA LEU A 403 -17.47 -17.10 -9.14
C LEU A 403 -17.57 -16.13 -7.95
N ALA A 404 -17.40 -14.84 -8.19
CA ALA A 404 -17.56 -13.81 -7.15
C ALA A 404 -18.99 -13.80 -6.59
N ASP A 405 -20.00 -13.92 -7.43
CA ASP A 405 -21.41 -14.02 -7.02
C ASP A 405 -21.67 -15.30 -6.18
N ALA A 406 -21.02 -16.42 -6.51
CA ALA A 406 -21.09 -17.63 -5.71
C ALA A 406 -20.47 -17.46 -4.32
N VAL A 407 -19.33 -16.77 -4.21
CA VAL A 407 -18.67 -16.43 -2.94
C VAL A 407 -19.57 -15.50 -2.11
N VAL A 408 -20.13 -14.44 -2.72
CA VAL A 408 -21.07 -13.52 -2.06
C VAL A 408 -22.32 -14.26 -1.56
N THR A 409 -22.84 -15.21 -2.34
CA THR A 409 -23.98 -16.03 -1.96
C THR A 409 -23.64 -16.93 -0.78
N ALA A 410 -22.45 -17.56 -0.79
CA ALA A 410 -21.97 -18.37 0.33
C ALA A 410 -21.86 -17.54 1.63
N HIS A 411 -21.30 -16.33 1.53
CA HIS A 411 -21.19 -15.43 2.68
C HIS A 411 -22.56 -15.02 3.24
N ARG A 412 -23.51 -14.64 2.38
CA ARG A 412 -24.87 -14.30 2.80
C ARG A 412 -25.57 -15.48 3.46
N PHE A 413 -25.33 -16.71 2.98
CA PHE A 413 -25.89 -17.92 3.59
C PHE A 413 -25.32 -18.16 4.98
N CYS A 414 -24.03 -17.95 5.20
CA CYS A 414 -23.39 -18.08 6.51
C CYS A 414 -23.82 -16.99 7.51
N ALA A 415 -24.45 -15.90 7.04
CA ALA A 415 -24.91 -14.77 7.85
C ALA A 415 -23.84 -14.17 8.78
N THR A 416 -22.56 -14.32 8.43
CA THR A 416 -21.46 -13.70 9.17
C THR A 416 -21.38 -12.20 8.82
N PRO A 417 -21.07 -11.32 9.78
CA PRO A 417 -20.88 -9.90 9.47
C PRO A 417 -19.69 -9.72 8.52
N ALA A 418 -19.83 -8.83 7.54
CA ALA A 418 -18.70 -8.47 6.69
C ALA A 418 -17.61 -7.78 7.53
N PRO A 419 -16.33 -8.06 7.28
CA PRO A 419 -15.25 -7.37 7.96
C PRO A 419 -15.30 -5.87 7.65
N PRO A 420 -15.00 -5.00 8.63
CA PRO A 420 -14.95 -3.57 8.37
C PRO A 420 -13.82 -3.25 7.38
N PRO A 421 -13.98 -2.23 6.53
CA PRO A 421 -12.92 -1.80 5.65
C PRO A 421 -11.70 -1.37 6.46
N LEU A 422 -10.51 -1.73 5.98
CA LEU A 422 -9.23 -1.36 6.59
C LEU A 422 -8.98 0.15 6.43
N PHE A 423 -9.40 0.70 5.30
CA PHE A 423 -9.40 2.13 4.98
C PHE A 423 -10.53 2.44 4.02
N ASN A 424 -10.95 3.71 4.02
CA ASN A 424 -11.93 4.24 3.08
C ASN A 424 -11.23 5.15 2.06
N ALA A 425 -11.90 5.44 0.95
CA ALA A 425 -11.47 6.48 0.03
C ALA A 425 -11.26 7.82 0.77
N PRO A 426 -10.44 8.74 0.24
CA PRO A 426 -10.31 10.10 0.75
C PRO A 426 -11.67 10.82 0.81
N LEU A 427 -11.72 11.95 1.53
CA LEU A 427 -12.93 12.78 1.60
C LEU A 427 -13.47 13.11 0.20
N PRO A 428 -14.76 12.85 -0.05
CA PRO A 428 -15.37 13.18 -1.34
C PRO A 428 -15.39 14.71 -1.55
N ARG A 429 -15.48 15.16 -2.79
CA ARG A 429 -15.63 16.60 -3.09
C ARG A 429 -16.97 17.16 -2.66
N VAL A 430 -17.99 16.32 -2.62
CA VAL A 430 -19.36 16.65 -2.17
C VAL A 430 -19.83 15.55 -1.24
N ALA A 431 -20.23 15.91 -0.03
CA ALA A 431 -20.84 14.99 0.92
C ALA A 431 -22.33 15.32 1.04
N PRO A 432 -23.23 14.45 0.53
CA PRO A 432 -24.66 14.62 0.73
C PRO A 432 -24.99 14.43 2.21
N ARG A 433 -25.96 15.20 2.72
CA ARG A 433 -26.45 15.00 4.08
C ARG A 433 -27.07 13.61 4.19
N PRO A 434 -26.66 12.77 5.15
CA PRO A 434 -27.34 11.51 5.42
C PRO A 434 -28.81 11.79 5.78
N GLY A 435 -29.71 10.88 5.41
CA GLY A 435 -31.09 10.96 5.82
C GLY A 435 -31.20 11.05 7.35
N VAL A 436 -32.18 11.79 7.85
CA VAL A 436 -32.37 12.01 9.30
C VAL A 436 -32.64 10.66 9.96
N GLY A 437 -31.57 10.01 10.44
CA GLY A 437 -31.68 8.88 11.36
C GLY A 437 -32.07 9.36 12.76
N PRO A 438 -32.39 8.47 13.69
CA PRO A 438 -32.68 8.86 15.06
C PRO A 438 -31.47 9.61 15.64
N VAL A 439 -31.68 10.88 15.98
CA VAL A 439 -30.63 11.75 16.55
C VAL A 439 -30.15 11.13 17.86
N ALA A 440 -28.91 10.67 17.89
CA ALA A 440 -28.32 9.98 19.04
C ALA A 440 -28.20 10.87 20.29
N SER A 441 -28.28 12.19 20.13
CA SER A 441 -28.28 13.19 21.23
C SER A 441 -29.11 14.38 20.83
N ARG A 442 -29.83 14.96 21.82
CA ARG A 442 -30.74 16.10 21.60
C ARG A 442 -30.03 17.42 21.27
N ASP A 443 -28.72 17.52 21.44
CA ASP A 443 -27.91 18.72 21.25
C ASP A 443 -26.77 18.57 20.23
N ALA A 444 -26.59 17.38 19.66
CA ALA A 444 -25.53 17.11 18.67
C ALA A 444 -26.06 17.23 17.24
N ILE A 445 -25.41 18.07 16.45
CA ILE A 445 -25.79 18.31 15.05
C ILE A 445 -24.77 17.63 14.14
N PRO A 446 -25.18 16.68 13.28
CA PRO A 446 -24.34 16.18 12.22
C PRO A 446 -24.18 17.26 11.14
N PHE A 447 -22.92 17.60 10.81
CA PHE A 447 -22.65 18.70 9.90
C PHE A 447 -21.65 18.37 8.79
N ALA A 448 -20.87 17.29 8.94
CA ALA A 448 -19.81 16.95 8.02
C ALA A 448 -19.45 15.46 8.03
N MET A 449 -18.79 15.03 7.00
CA MET A 449 -18.03 13.79 6.97
C MET A 449 -16.58 14.10 7.35
N GLY A 450 -16.07 13.48 8.39
CA GLY A 450 -14.72 13.67 8.91
C GLY A 450 -13.78 12.56 8.49
N ASP A 451 -12.50 12.89 8.32
CA ASP A 451 -11.45 11.97 7.95
C ASP A 451 -10.48 11.74 9.12
N THR A 452 -10.41 10.51 9.61
CA THR A 452 -9.48 10.14 10.68
C THR A 452 -8.09 9.73 10.17
N GLY A 453 -7.85 9.81 8.85
CA GLY A 453 -6.64 9.34 8.17
C GLY A 453 -6.80 7.96 7.54
N VAL A 454 -7.68 7.11 8.05
CA VAL A 454 -7.97 5.77 7.51
C VAL A 454 -9.48 5.52 7.31
N ALA A 455 -10.34 6.14 8.12
CA ALA A 455 -11.79 5.96 8.04
C ALA A 455 -12.53 7.29 7.94
N LEU A 456 -13.61 7.28 7.18
CA LEU A 456 -14.57 8.38 7.13
C LEU A 456 -15.65 8.13 8.18
N ARG A 457 -16.01 9.20 8.91
CA ARG A 457 -17.06 9.17 9.94
C ARG A 457 -17.92 10.40 9.84
N GLU A 458 -19.17 10.27 10.25
CA GLU A 458 -20.01 11.43 10.46
C GLU A 458 -19.48 12.21 11.66
N GLU A 459 -19.20 13.49 11.46
CA GLU A 459 -18.81 14.40 12.53
C GLU A 459 -20.02 15.21 13.00
N THR A 460 -20.18 15.22 14.31
CA THR A 460 -21.26 15.94 15.00
C THR A 460 -20.65 17.01 15.89
N ILE A 461 -21.37 18.13 16.04
CA ILE A 461 -21.00 19.18 16.97
C ILE A 461 -22.07 19.33 18.03
N ALA A 462 -21.67 19.32 19.30
CA ALA A 462 -22.60 19.47 20.42
C ALA A 462 -22.76 20.95 20.81
N LEU A 463 -23.98 21.42 20.78
CA LEU A 463 -24.33 22.82 21.12
C LEU A 463 -24.06 23.16 22.59
N SER A 464 -24.21 22.20 23.50
CA SER A 464 -23.96 22.35 24.93
C SER A 464 -22.51 22.59 25.32
N ARG A 465 -21.58 22.41 24.37
CA ARG A 465 -20.14 22.53 24.65
C ARG A 465 -19.62 23.97 24.64
N GLY A 466 -20.41 24.93 24.22
CA GLY A 466 -20.03 26.32 24.12
C GLY A 466 -20.04 26.86 22.69
N ASN A 467 -19.52 28.06 22.51
CA ASN A 467 -19.55 28.73 21.23
C ASN A 467 -18.72 28.07 20.14
N ILE A 468 -19.13 28.29 18.89
CA ILE A 468 -18.52 27.68 17.69
C ILE A 468 -18.10 28.80 16.75
N ALA A 469 -16.86 28.76 16.26
CA ALA A 469 -16.38 29.68 15.23
C ALA A 469 -16.24 28.98 13.88
N ILE A 470 -16.79 29.56 12.84
CA ILE A 470 -16.66 29.17 11.44
C ILE A 470 -15.74 30.20 10.76
N ILE A 471 -14.53 29.78 10.43
CA ILE A 471 -13.46 30.66 9.94
C ILE A 471 -13.17 30.35 8.49
N GLY A 472 -13.14 31.37 7.62
CA GLY A 472 -12.76 31.17 6.21
C GLY A 472 -13.08 32.38 5.34
N GLN A 473 -12.45 32.46 4.19
CA GLN A 473 -12.66 33.52 3.20
C GLN A 473 -14.07 33.48 2.62
N ARG A 474 -14.45 34.55 1.91
CA ARG A 474 -15.74 34.63 1.19
C ARG A 474 -15.83 33.52 0.13
N GLY A 475 -17.04 32.97 -0.04
CA GLY A 475 -17.30 31.93 -1.05
C GLY A 475 -16.91 30.52 -0.65
N ARG A 476 -16.33 30.28 0.53
CA ARG A 476 -15.92 28.93 1.00
C ARG A 476 -17.05 28.08 1.59
N GLY A 477 -18.24 28.63 1.77
CA GLY A 477 -19.43 27.88 2.26
C GLY A 477 -19.82 28.17 3.69
N LYS A 478 -19.28 29.22 4.36
CA LYS A 478 -19.64 29.61 5.73
C LYS A 478 -21.16 29.80 5.93
N THR A 479 -21.79 30.62 5.07
CA THR A 479 -23.23 30.89 5.13
C THR A 479 -24.06 29.63 4.88
N THR A 480 -23.64 28.77 3.94
CA THR A 480 -24.29 27.47 3.68
C THR A 480 -24.22 26.56 4.90
N LEU A 481 -23.10 26.56 5.61
CA LEU A 481 -22.95 25.80 6.85
C LEU A 481 -23.83 26.39 7.99
N LEU A 482 -23.93 27.71 8.09
CA LEU A 482 -24.87 28.35 9.01
C LEU A 482 -26.34 28.02 8.69
N ASP A 483 -26.70 27.93 7.41
CA ASP A 483 -28.03 27.48 6.96
C ASP A 483 -28.31 26.05 7.39
N LEU A 484 -27.33 25.14 7.24
CA LEU A 484 -27.44 23.76 7.70
C LEU A 484 -27.66 23.68 9.21
N PHE A 485 -26.92 24.48 9.99
CA PHE A 485 -27.11 24.55 11.43
C PHE A 485 -28.50 25.13 11.78
N ALA A 486 -28.93 26.21 11.10
CA ALA A 486 -30.24 26.79 11.32
C ALA A 486 -31.39 25.79 11.11
N GLU A 487 -31.33 25.01 10.04
CA GLU A 487 -32.33 23.97 9.75
C GLU A 487 -32.29 22.84 10.77
N SER A 488 -31.09 22.41 11.15
CA SER A 488 -30.93 21.36 12.15
C SER A 488 -31.44 21.74 13.50
N ILE A 489 -31.19 23.01 13.93
CA ILE A 489 -31.60 23.54 15.23
C ILE A 489 -33.12 23.74 15.30
N ARG A 490 -33.77 24.12 14.19
CA ARG A 490 -35.23 24.32 14.15
C ARG A 490 -36.04 23.09 14.52
N VAL A 491 -35.50 21.89 14.28
CA VAL A 491 -36.16 20.63 14.60
C VAL A 491 -35.84 20.12 16.01
N LEU A 492 -34.91 20.77 16.72
CA LEU A 492 -34.56 20.41 18.09
C LEU A 492 -35.57 20.99 19.09
N PRO A 493 -36.18 20.18 19.96
CA PRO A 493 -37.16 20.68 20.94
C PRO A 493 -36.48 21.47 22.05
N GLY A 494 -37.09 22.61 22.41
CA GLY A 494 -36.67 23.42 23.56
C GLY A 494 -35.53 24.40 23.29
N ILE A 495 -35.00 24.48 22.06
CA ILE A 495 -33.97 25.44 21.69
C ILE A 495 -34.57 26.55 20.84
N ARG A 496 -34.32 27.79 21.24
CA ARG A 496 -34.69 29.00 20.45
C ARG A 496 -33.52 29.33 19.50
N LEU A 497 -33.85 29.71 18.26
CA LEU A 497 -32.90 30.10 17.25
C LEU A 497 -33.02 31.59 16.96
N GLN A 498 -31.89 32.31 17.03
CA GLN A 498 -31.76 33.68 16.56
C GLN A 498 -30.74 33.75 15.44
N ARG A 499 -30.93 34.61 14.44
CA ARG A 499 -29.96 34.83 13.36
C ARG A 499 -29.78 36.32 13.11
N THR A 500 -28.52 36.73 12.92
CA THR A 500 -28.14 38.11 12.64
C THR A 500 -27.03 38.16 11.59
N ARG A 501 -26.97 39.24 10.80
CA ARG A 501 -25.84 39.54 9.91
C ARG A 501 -25.07 40.72 10.47
N GLY A 502 -23.74 40.61 10.50
CA GLY A 502 -22.85 41.64 11.09
C GLY A 502 -22.65 42.91 10.25
N SER A 503 -23.03 42.90 8.96
CA SER A 503 -22.98 44.12 8.12
C SER A 503 -24.30 44.88 8.21
N GLY A 504 -24.30 46.07 8.81
CA GLY A 504 -25.46 46.94 9.04
C GLY A 504 -26.12 47.51 7.78
N GLN A 505 -26.33 46.80 6.72
CA GLN A 505 -27.16 47.15 5.56
C GLN A 505 -28.05 45.97 5.19
N GLY A 506 -29.34 46.10 5.45
CA GLY A 506 -30.36 45.26 4.85
C GLY A 506 -31.37 44.67 5.81
N THR A 507 -32.39 45.47 6.07
CA THR A 507 -33.83 45.19 6.06
C THR A 507 -34.31 43.78 6.45
N ASP A 508 -35.25 43.82 7.38
CA ASP A 508 -36.29 42.83 7.66
C ASP A 508 -35.91 41.58 8.47
N ALA A 509 -35.35 41.78 9.63
CA ALA A 509 -35.79 41.08 10.81
C ALA A 509 -35.53 42.00 12.02
N ARG A 510 -36.53 42.76 12.42
CA ARG A 510 -36.57 43.28 13.80
C ARG A 510 -36.28 42.07 14.69
N PRO A 511 -35.29 42.15 15.61
CA PRO A 511 -35.17 41.15 16.65
C PRO A 511 -36.56 41.10 17.31
N ASP A 512 -37.15 39.93 17.38
CA ASP A 512 -38.32 39.69 18.18
C ASP A 512 -37.87 39.82 19.64
N THR A 513 -37.70 41.07 20.04
CA THR A 513 -37.28 41.54 21.38
C THR A 513 -38.42 41.36 22.34
N ARG A 514 -38.95 40.16 22.46
CA ARG A 514 -39.65 39.71 23.63
C ARG A 514 -38.78 38.71 24.37
N MET A 515 -37.74 39.24 25.03
CA MET A 515 -37.17 38.58 26.19
C MET A 515 -38.22 38.58 27.30
N GLY A 516 -39.16 37.65 27.23
CA GLY A 516 -39.95 37.28 28.38
C GLY A 516 -39.07 36.46 29.33
N PRO A 517 -39.19 36.65 30.64
CA PRO A 517 -38.44 35.86 31.61
C PRO A 517 -38.71 34.38 31.37
N VAL A 518 -37.64 33.60 31.33
CA VAL A 518 -37.71 32.14 31.31
C VAL A 518 -38.55 31.73 32.52
N PRO A 519 -39.69 31.02 32.38
CA PRO A 519 -40.41 30.52 33.52
C PRO A 519 -39.51 29.54 34.27
N HIS A 520 -39.11 29.89 35.49
CA HIS A 520 -38.55 28.95 36.45
C HIS A 520 -39.58 27.83 36.64
N ARG A 521 -39.34 26.66 36.08
CA ARG A 521 -40.04 25.45 36.47
C ARG A 521 -39.37 24.92 37.72
N ASP A 522 -40.17 24.85 38.76
CA ASP A 522 -39.80 24.26 40.04
C ASP A 522 -39.26 22.85 39.86
N GLY A 523 -38.05 22.59 40.33
CA GLY A 523 -37.64 21.30 40.91
C GLY A 523 -37.31 20.12 39.98
N THR A 524 -36.92 20.35 38.71
CA THR A 524 -36.33 19.31 37.88
C THR A 524 -35.06 19.83 37.22
N ASP A 525 -34.03 18.97 37.13
CA ASP A 525 -32.74 19.26 36.51
C ASP A 525 -32.91 20.07 35.22
N PRO A 526 -32.08 21.11 34.97
CA PRO A 526 -32.14 21.86 33.73
C PRO A 526 -31.97 20.89 32.55
N PRO A 527 -32.76 21.05 31.46
CA PRO A 527 -32.60 20.19 30.30
C PRO A 527 -31.13 20.30 29.79
N PRO A 528 -30.46 19.21 29.44
CA PRO A 528 -29.11 19.24 28.92
C PRO A 528 -29.12 19.91 27.55
N GLY A 529 -28.72 21.20 27.50
CA GLY A 529 -28.60 21.97 26.25
C GLY A 529 -28.80 23.47 26.44
N PRO A 530 -28.31 24.31 25.51
CA PRO A 530 -28.53 25.75 25.57
C PRO A 530 -29.99 26.09 25.33
N GLY A 531 -30.50 27.08 26.07
CA GLY A 531 -31.87 27.61 25.88
C GLY A 531 -32.00 28.44 24.59
N LEU A 532 -30.89 28.99 24.11
CA LEU A 532 -30.81 29.84 22.92
C LEU A 532 -29.55 29.50 22.10
N VAL A 533 -29.73 29.40 20.80
CA VAL A 533 -28.61 29.38 19.84
C VAL A 533 -28.68 30.62 18.94
N TRP A 534 -27.58 31.36 18.89
CA TRP A 534 -27.50 32.58 18.11
C TRP A 534 -26.46 32.41 16.97
N LEU A 535 -26.94 32.48 15.73
CA LEU A 535 -26.13 32.44 14.53
C LEU A 535 -25.78 33.87 14.08
N VAL A 536 -24.50 34.17 13.94
CA VAL A 536 -24.03 35.48 13.49
C VAL A 536 -23.16 35.29 12.24
N ASP A 537 -23.67 35.76 11.10
CA ASP A 537 -22.94 35.75 9.83
C ASP A 537 -22.15 37.05 9.67
N ASP A 538 -20.93 36.99 9.07
CA ASP A 538 -20.02 38.13 8.89
C ASP A 538 -19.75 38.90 10.20
N ALA A 539 -19.36 38.17 11.26
CA ALA A 539 -19.21 38.73 12.61
C ALA A 539 -17.90 39.54 12.81
N ASP A 540 -16.98 39.56 11.83
CA ASP A 540 -15.69 40.26 11.96
C ASP A 540 -15.82 41.71 12.51
N PRO A 541 -16.74 42.58 12.00
CA PRO A 541 -16.88 43.94 12.52
C PRO A 541 -17.34 43.98 13.96
N LEU A 542 -18.20 43.03 14.38
CA LEU A 542 -18.77 43.01 15.74
C LEU A 542 -17.79 42.52 16.80
N LEU A 543 -16.78 41.79 16.38
CA LEU A 543 -15.70 41.28 17.25
C LEU A 543 -14.56 42.29 17.43
N ASP A 544 -14.52 43.34 16.64
CA ASP A 544 -13.56 44.44 16.84
C ASP A 544 -13.80 45.09 18.21
N PRO A 545 -12.78 45.16 19.09
CA PRO A 545 -12.91 45.81 20.39
C PRO A 545 -13.37 47.29 20.33
N LEU A 546 -13.12 47.95 19.20
CA LEU A 546 -13.45 49.37 18.98
C LEU A 546 -14.79 49.57 18.24
N CYS A 547 -15.52 48.49 17.97
CA CYS A 547 -16.81 48.57 17.28
C CYS A 547 -17.85 49.35 18.10
N PRO A 548 -18.41 50.45 17.55
CA PRO A 548 -19.38 51.28 18.27
C PRO A 548 -20.80 50.71 18.24
N ASP A 549 -21.04 49.63 17.50
CA ASP A 549 -22.35 49.01 17.36
C ASP A 549 -22.81 48.40 18.69
N PRO A 550 -24.01 48.76 19.23
CA PRO A 550 -24.55 48.14 20.44
C PRO A 550 -24.66 46.63 20.36
N LEU A 551 -24.84 46.08 19.14
CA LEU A 551 -24.88 44.63 18.88
C LEU A 551 -23.57 43.94 19.25
N ALA A 552 -22.41 44.61 19.14
CA ALA A 552 -21.13 44.10 19.55
C ALA A 552 -21.02 43.86 21.07
N ALA A 553 -21.63 44.72 21.87
CA ALA A 553 -21.73 44.54 23.34
C ALA A 553 -22.63 43.34 23.67
N THR A 554 -23.81 43.26 23.05
CA THR A 554 -24.74 42.14 23.23
C THR A 554 -24.13 40.80 22.80
N LEU A 555 -23.36 40.79 21.70
CA LEU A 555 -22.68 39.60 21.24
C LEU A 555 -21.64 39.12 22.27
N ARG A 556 -20.84 40.03 22.84
CA ARG A 556 -19.85 39.69 23.87
C ARG A 556 -20.51 39.15 25.16
N GLU A 557 -21.62 39.72 25.56
CA GLU A 557 -22.40 39.22 26.70
C GLU A 557 -22.95 37.83 26.43
N ALA A 558 -23.55 37.62 25.26
CA ALA A 558 -24.07 36.30 24.84
C ALA A 558 -22.97 35.22 24.75
N MET A 559 -21.78 35.59 24.28
CA MET A 559 -20.64 34.66 24.22
C MET A 559 -20.12 34.25 25.61
N ALA A 560 -20.36 35.05 26.63
CA ALA A 560 -20.00 34.79 28.02
C ALA A 560 -21.10 34.04 28.80
N ASP A 561 -22.33 33.98 28.28
CA ASP A 561 -23.46 33.34 28.93
C ASP A 561 -23.48 31.82 28.64
N PRO A 562 -23.36 30.96 29.66
CA PRO A 562 -23.40 29.51 29.46
C PRO A 562 -24.77 28.97 28.99
N ALA A 563 -25.85 29.75 29.13
CA ALA A 563 -27.18 29.38 28.64
C ALA A 563 -27.37 29.67 27.15
N VAL A 564 -26.41 30.35 26.52
CA VAL A 564 -26.46 30.74 25.11
C VAL A 564 -25.29 30.10 24.36
N THR A 565 -25.57 29.50 23.25
CA THR A 565 -24.52 29.04 22.32
C THR A 565 -24.48 29.96 21.11
N VAL A 566 -23.37 30.63 20.90
CA VAL A 566 -23.16 31.50 19.74
C VAL A 566 -22.38 30.79 18.68
N ILE A 567 -22.90 30.76 17.45
CA ILE A 567 -22.20 30.25 16.27
C ILE A 567 -21.89 31.44 15.36
N ILE A 568 -20.60 31.80 15.27
CA ILE A 568 -20.12 32.96 14.52
C ILE A 568 -19.40 32.54 13.24
N ALA A 569 -19.69 33.24 12.14
CA ALA A 569 -18.91 33.13 10.90
C ALA A 569 -18.02 34.36 10.74
N VAL A 570 -16.73 34.14 10.56
CA VAL A 570 -15.69 35.17 10.41
C VAL A 570 -14.76 34.88 9.26
N GLU A 571 -14.06 35.90 8.76
CA GLU A 571 -13.04 35.72 7.72
C GLU A 571 -11.70 35.23 8.30
N THR A 572 -11.35 35.73 9.49
CA THR A 572 -10.07 35.38 10.15
C THR A 572 -10.28 35.18 11.66
N SER A 573 -9.33 34.51 12.30
CA SER A 573 -9.31 34.33 13.76
C SER A 573 -8.79 35.52 14.54
N ARG A 574 -8.47 36.66 13.89
CA ARG A 574 -7.73 37.79 14.46
C ARG A 574 -8.33 38.35 15.77
N HIS A 575 -9.63 38.43 15.87
CA HIS A 575 -10.34 38.94 17.03
C HIS A 575 -10.90 37.86 17.95
N LEU A 576 -10.60 36.60 17.69
CA LEU A 576 -11.04 35.47 18.50
C LEU A 576 -9.98 35.09 19.54
N ARG A 577 -10.39 35.03 20.81
CA ARG A 577 -9.56 34.42 21.86
C ARG A 577 -9.94 32.97 22.04
N VAL A 578 -8.99 32.08 21.78
CA VAL A 578 -9.19 30.64 21.89
C VAL A 578 -8.41 30.11 23.09
N PRO A 579 -8.99 29.28 23.97
CA PRO A 579 -10.35 28.68 23.93
C PRO A 579 -11.48 29.55 24.53
N GLU A 580 -11.18 30.77 25.02
CA GLU A 580 -12.15 31.59 25.80
C GLU A 580 -13.45 31.88 25.05
N HIS A 581 -13.34 32.21 23.72
CA HIS A 581 -14.50 32.59 22.93
C HIS A 581 -15.20 31.44 22.24
N CYS A 582 -14.50 30.31 21.97
CA CYS A 582 -15.07 29.16 21.25
C CYS A 582 -14.47 27.83 21.66
N ALA A 583 -15.35 26.88 21.92
CA ALA A 583 -15.00 25.49 22.25
C ALA A 583 -14.62 24.68 21.01
N ALA A 584 -15.20 25.03 19.85
CA ALA A 584 -14.92 24.38 18.58
C ALA A 584 -14.72 25.40 17.46
N ARG A 585 -13.86 25.06 16.51
CA ARG A 585 -13.60 25.85 15.30
C ARG A 585 -13.75 24.98 14.06
N ILE A 586 -14.43 25.49 13.05
CA ILE A 586 -14.51 24.90 11.73
C ILE A 586 -13.77 25.86 10.79
N VAL A 587 -12.58 25.47 10.36
CA VAL A 587 -11.67 26.32 9.59
C VAL A 587 -11.64 25.86 8.14
N PHE A 588 -12.09 26.73 7.23
CA PHE A 588 -11.95 26.51 5.78
C PHE A 588 -10.54 26.95 5.36
N PRO A 589 -9.70 26.05 4.84
CA PRO A 589 -8.33 26.38 4.47
C PRO A 589 -8.29 27.40 3.34
N THR A 590 -7.31 28.28 3.39
CA THR A 590 -7.06 29.31 2.38
C THR A 590 -6.12 28.83 1.29
N GLY A 591 -5.32 27.80 1.57
CA GLY A 591 -4.20 27.33 0.75
C GLY A 591 -2.90 28.06 1.05
N GLU A 592 -2.95 29.13 1.88
CA GLU A 592 -1.78 29.82 2.35
C GLU A 592 -1.39 29.31 3.74
N ARG A 593 -0.26 28.60 3.81
CA ARG A 593 0.19 27.88 5.01
C ARG A 593 0.22 28.75 6.27
N THR A 594 0.73 29.98 6.16
CA THR A 594 0.87 30.88 7.31
C THR A 594 -0.48 31.29 7.85
N THR A 595 -1.40 31.68 6.98
CA THR A 595 -2.76 32.08 7.32
C THR A 595 -3.55 30.90 7.93
N ASP A 596 -3.40 29.72 7.36
CA ASP A 596 -4.08 28.50 7.84
C ASP A 596 -3.57 28.09 9.22
N MET A 597 -2.27 28.21 9.48
CA MET A 597 -1.69 28.01 10.83
C MET A 597 -2.17 29.05 11.82
N MET A 598 -2.27 30.32 11.43
CA MET A 598 -2.80 31.39 12.28
C MET A 598 -4.28 31.15 12.63
N ASN A 599 -5.07 30.60 11.72
CA ASN A 599 -6.45 30.21 11.97
C ASN A 599 -6.59 28.94 12.83
N GLY A 600 -5.45 28.27 13.10
CA GLY A 600 -5.32 27.17 14.06
C GLY A 600 -5.23 25.78 13.45
N ILE A 601 -5.04 25.63 12.13
CA ILE A 601 -4.79 24.33 11.52
C ILE A 601 -3.36 23.89 11.85
N PRO A 602 -3.14 22.71 12.45
CA PRO A 602 -1.79 22.25 12.79
C PRO A 602 -0.91 22.01 11.55
N ALA A 603 0.36 22.40 11.63
CA ALA A 603 1.33 22.21 10.54
C ALA A 603 1.42 20.77 10.02
N PRO A 604 1.47 19.71 10.86
CA PRO A 604 1.51 18.33 10.37
C PRO A 604 0.27 17.92 9.56
N LEU A 605 -0.88 18.57 9.80
CA LEU A 605 -2.10 18.32 9.03
C LEU A 605 -2.01 19.01 7.67
N LEU A 606 -1.53 20.26 7.63
CA LEU A 606 -1.31 20.99 6.36
C LEU A 606 -0.31 20.29 5.46
N ASP A 607 0.70 19.63 6.01
CA ASP A 607 1.68 18.84 5.24
C ASP A 607 1.06 17.64 4.53
N ARG A 608 -0.07 17.13 5.05
CA ARG A 608 -0.80 15.98 4.50
C ARG A 608 -1.96 16.38 3.59
N MET A 609 -2.46 17.59 3.71
CA MET A 609 -3.57 18.08 2.89
C MET A 609 -3.06 18.50 1.51
N PRO A 610 -3.66 17.97 0.41
CA PRO A 610 -3.34 18.46 -0.94
C PRO A 610 -3.67 19.95 -1.06
N PRO A 611 -2.84 20.76 -1.73
CA PRO A 611 -3.15 22.19 -1.95
C PRO A 611 -4.52 22.42 -2.62
N ALA A 612 -4.94 21.50 -3.49
CA ALA A 612 -6.23 21.53 -4.16
C ALA A 612 -7.44 21.40 -3.21
N ASP A 613 -7.25 20.91 -1.99
CA ASP A 613 -8.32 20.80 -1.00
C ASP A 613 -8.82 22.18 -0.57
N ALA A 614 -7.97 23.21 -0.57
CA ALA A 614 -8.38 24.58 -0.29
C ALA A 614 -9.41 25.11 -1.29
N ASP A 615 -9.46 24.58 -2.53
CA ASP A 615 -10.39 25.02 -3.58
C ASP A 615 -11.72 24.25 -3.59
N ILE A 616 -11.84 23.20 -2.76
CA ILE A 616 -13.07 22.40 -2.70
C ILE A 616 -14.08 23.09 -1.80
N PRO A 617 -15.27 23.48 -2.30
CA PRO A 617 -16.31 24.07 -1.48
C PRO A 617 -16.74 23.14 -0.36
N GLY A 618 -16.84 23.65 0.87
CA GLY A 618 -17.22 22.85 2.03
C GLY A 618 -16.09 22.01 2.63
N ARG A 619 -14.88 22.02 2.06
CA ARG A 619 -13.70 21.40 2.66
C ARG A 619 -13.22 22.25 3.82
N ALA A 620 -13.14 21.66 5.03
CA ALA A 620 -12.76 22.37 6.23
C ALA A 620 -11.96 21.48 7.20
N VAL A 621 -11.48 22.06 8.28
CA VAL A 621 -10.86 21.33 9.40
C VAL A 621 -11.67 21.64 10.66
N LEU A 622 -12.23 20.61 11.29
CA LEU A 622 -12.82 20.71 12.63
C LEU A 622 -11.69 20.66 13.67
N ILE A 623 -11.63 21.68 14.52
CA ILE A 623 -10.67 21.78 15.63
C ILE A 623 -11.46 21.81 16.93
N GLU A 624 -11.38 20.74 17.69
CA GLU A 624 -12.05 20.57 18.98
C GLU A 624 -11.16 19.80 19.96
N ARG A 625 -11.04 20.28 21.20
CA ARG A 625 -10.28 19.62 22.27
C ARG A 625 -8.82 19.26 21.90
N GLY A 626 -8.15 20.13 21.16
CA GLY A 626 -6.78 19.91 20.71
C GLY A 626 -6.65 18.90 19.55
N ARG A 627 -7.75 18.34 19.05
CA ARG A 627 -7.79 17.48 17.88
C ARG A 627 -8.20 18.30 16.66
N ALA A 628 -7.50 18.08 15.55
CA ALA A 628 -7.84 18.64 14.25
C ALA A 628 -8.21 17.50 13.30
N THR A 629 -9.40 17.55 12.71
CA THR A 629 -9.94 16.53 11.81
C THR A 629 -10.32 17.19 10.49
N PRO A 630 -9.77 16.78 9.34
CA PRO A 630 -10.25 17.21 8.02
C PRO A 630 -11.70 16.77 7.83
N VAL A 631 -12.53 17.67 7.31
CA VAL A 631 -13.96 17.40 7.13
C VAL A 631 -14.44 17.89 5.76
N GLN A 632 -15.45 17.24 5.21
CA GLN A 632 -16.27 17.75 4.12
C GLN A 632 -17.65 18.06 4.67
N CYS A 633 -18.00 19.34 4.74
CA CYS A 633 -19.31 19.77 5.21
C CYS A 633 -20.42 19.22 4.31
N PHE A 634 -21.52 18.81 4.92
CA PHE A 634 -22.67 18.31 4.18
C PHE A 634 -23.30 19.40 3.31
N LEU A 635 -23.59 19.04 2.08
CA LEU A 635 -24.36 19.87 1.17
C LEU A 635 -25.81 19.40 1.18
N GLN A 636 -26.72 20.36 1.41
CA GLN A 636 -28.14 20.09 1.27
C GLN A 636 -28.49 20.12 -0.22
N ILE A 637 -28.79 18.97 -0.78
CA ILE A 637 -29.37 18.88 -2.11
C ILE A 637 -30.85 19.27 -1.93
N ARG A 638 -31.20 20.50 -2.30
CA ARG A 638 -32.61 20.87 -2.45
C ARG A 638 -33.16 20.03 -3.60
N GLY A 639 -33.98 19.03 -3.26
CA GLY A 639 -34.74 18.24 -4.24
C GLY A 639 -35.80 19.08 -4.93
#